data_5af12d7879a1882eb6bf5f00827ee540
#
_entry.id   5af12d7879a1882eb6bf5f00827ee540
#
_cell.length_a   1.000
_cell.length_b   1.000
_cell.length_c   1.000
_cell.angle_alpha   90.00
_cell.angle_beta   90.00
_cell.angle_gamma   90.00
#
_symmetry.space_group_name_H-M   'P 1'
#
loop_
_entity.id
_entity.type
_entity.pdbx_description
1 polymer ?
#
loop_
_entity_poly.entity_id
_entity_poly.type
_entity_poly.pdbx_seq_one_letter_code
_entity_poly.pdbx_strand_id
1 'polypeptide(L)'
;MIIMKITLKDGSFKEYEGSMSVLDITKDISEGLTRVATSARVNGEVVDLRHVVSEDCELEILTFDNEEGKGAFWHTTSHIMAQAIKRLYPDTKLAIGPSIENGFYYDVDRETPFVAEDLEKIEKEMKKIVKEALPIERFTKTREEAIAYFKEKDEPYKVELIEDLPEGEEISFYQQGEFVDLCAGPHLMTTKPVKAFKLTSLAGAYWRGSEKNKMLTRIYGISYPKKALLDEYLTMLEEAKRRDHRKLGKELGLFMMCEEGPGFPFFLPKGMVLKNTLLDYWRELHKKAGYVEVSTPIILSRHLWETSGHWDHYKENMYTTQIDGEDFAIKPMNCPGGMLVYKAEPRSYKDLPLRVGELGLVHRHEKSGQLHGLMRVRCFTQDDAHIFMMPEQIRDEIKGVVALIDEVYQLFGFKYHVELSTRPEDSMGSDEDWELATEGLRGALNDLGLDYVVNEGDGAFYGPKIDFHLTDSIGRTWQCGTIQLDMQLPQRFELEYTGADGEKHRPIMIHRVAFGSIERFIGILIEHFAGAFPTWLAPVQVKVLPISDKHLEYGQKVLDTLNAAGIRAEIDTRAEKIGYKIREAQMQKIPYMLVVGAKEEEENLVSVRSRFAGDEGQKSLDEFVASVTEEIATRARREVVKEEN
;
A
#
# COMPACT_ATOMS: atom_id res chain seq x y z
N MET A 1 -33.78 -42.45 0.84
CA MET A 1 -33.09 -41.34 1.52
C MET A 1 -32.15 -40.76 0.48
N ILE A 2 -32.13 -39.46 0.33
CA ILE A 2 -31.20 -38.78 -0.59
C ILE A 2 -29.85 -38.75 0.16
N ILE A 3 -28.83 -39.36 -0.43
CA ILE A 3 -27.44 -39.26 0.06
C ILE A 3 -26.85 -38.02 -0.60
N MET A 4 -26.31 -37.12 0.20
CA MET A 4 -25.69 -35.88 -0.20
C MET A 4 -24.17 -36.04 -0.11
N LYS A 5 -23.44 -35.69 -1.18
CA LYS A 5 -21.98 -35.73 -1.25
C LYS A 5 -21.39 -34.32 -1.02
N ILE A 6 -20.63 -34.17 0.03
CA ILE A 6 -19.91 -32.91 0.34
C ILE A 6 -18.44 -33.06 -0.03
N THR A 7 -17.96 -32.29 -1.00
CA THR A 7 -16.57 -32.27 -1.44
C THR A 7 -15.83 -31.13 -0.73
N LEU A 8 -14.73 -31.45 -0.07
CA LEU A 8 -13.89 -30.49 0.65
C LEU A 8 -12.80 -29.90 -0.26
N LYS A 9 -12.21 -28.78 0.14
CA LYS A 9 -11.15 -28.07 -0.62
C LYS A 9 -9.94 -28.93 -1.00
N ASP A 10 -9.61 -29.95 -0.22
CA ASP A 10 -8.51 -30.87 -0.50
C ASP A 10 -8.89 -32.00 -1.49
N GLY A 11 -10.12 -31.98 -2.03
CA GLY A 11 -10.66 -32.98 -2.94
C GLY A 11 -11.22 -34.24 -2.22
N SER A 12 -11.08 -34.34 -0.91
CA SER A 12 -11.77 -35.40 -0.15
C SER A 12 -13.26 -35.15 -0.09
N PHE A 13 -14.05 -36.20 0.17
CA PHE A 13 -15.49 -36.07 0.28
C PHE A 13 -16.05 -36.88 1.45
N LYS A 14 -17.21 -36.44 1.92
CA LYS A 14 -18.06 -37.17 2.88
C LYS A 14 -19.47 -37.25 2.37
N GLU A 15 -20.16 -38.32 2.73
CA GLU A 15 -21.58 -38.58 2.37
C GLU A 15 -22.45 -38.49 3.62
N TYR A 16 -23.57 -37.79 3.49
CA TYR A 16 -24.53 -37.59 4.57
C TYR A 16 -25.95 -37.94 4.11
N GLU A 17 -26.77 -38.48 5.02
CA GLU A 17 -28.18 -38.76 4.79
C GLU A 17 -29.03 -37.53 5.11
N GLY A 18 -29.77 -37.01 4.10
CA GLY A 18 -30.64 -35.86 4.26
C GLY A 18 -29.92 -34.50 4.38
N SER A 19 -30.66 -33.45 4.71
CA SER A 19 -30.11 -32.10 4.88
C SER A 19 -29.36 -31.95 6.19
N MET A 20 -28.25 -31.19 6.17
CA MET A 20 -27.42 -30.96 7.36
C MET A 20 -26.89 -29.53 7.38
N SER A 21 -26.78 -28.93 8.58
CA SER A 21 -26.14 -27.61 8.70
C SER A 21 -24.63 -27.68 8.47
N VAL A 22 -24.03 -26.61 7.92
CA VAL A 22 -22.59 -26.48 7.77
C VAL A 22 -21.90 -26.65 9.12
N LEU A 23 -22.48 -26.16 10.22
CA LEU A 23 -21.95 -26.35 11.57
C LEU A 23 -21.85 -27.83 11.96
N ASP A 24 -22.88 -28.64 11.69
CA ASP A 24 -22.87 -30.04 12.05
C ASP A 24 -21.95 -30.86 11.17
N ILE A 25 -21.84 -30.51 9.87
CA ILE A 25 -20.82 -31.06 8.97
C ILE A 25 -19.42 -30.74 9.51
N THR A 26 -19.20 -29.47 9.92
CA THR A 26 -17.90 -29.06 10.49
C THR A 26 -17.55 -29.82 11.77
N LYS A 27 -18.52 -30.09 12.64
CA LYS A 27 -18.32 -30.89 13.86
C LYS A 27 -17.94 -32.32 13.52
N ASP A 28 -18.59 -32.91 12.51
CA ASP A 28 -18.27 -34.27 12.06
C ASP A 28 -16.88 -34.37 11.40
N ILE A 29 -16.43 -33.29 10.76
CA ILE A 29 -15.06 -33.23 10.21
C ILE A 29 -14.04 -33.10 11.34
N SER A 30 -14.23 -32.14 12.26
CA SER A 30 -13.27 -31.87 13.34
C SER A 30 -13.87 -30.93 14.40
N GLU A 31 -13.85 -31.37 15.67
CA GLU A 31 -14.17 -30.50 16.80
C GLU A 31 -13.20 -29.31 16.95
N GLY A 32 -11.94 -29.52 16.58
CA GLY A 32 -10.91 -28.46 16.59
C GLY A 32 -11.26 -27.37 15.59
N LEU A 33 -11.63 -27.74 14.38
CA LEU A 33 -12.05 -26.83 13.31
C LEU A 33 -13.31 -26.06 13.70
N THR A 34 -14.29 -26.73 14.30
CA THR A 34 -15.55 -26.10 14.78
C THR A 34 -15.30 -24.96 15.75
N ARG A 35 -14.26 -25.04 16.59
CA ARG A 35 -13.93 -24.00 17.57
C ARG A 35 -13.36 -22.72 16.95
N VAL A 36 -12.81 -22.80 15.74
CA VAL A 36 -12.17 -21.68 15.04
C VAL A 36 -12.92 -21.26 13.78
N ALA A 37 -13.87 -22.06 13.32
CA ALA A 37 -14.72 -21.75 12.17
C ALA A 37 -15.54 -20.48 12.41
N THR A 38 -15.55 -19.58 11.42
CA THR A 38 -16.27 -18.30 11.46
C THR A 38 -17.42 -18.25 10.46
N SER A 39 -17.24 -18.83 9.29
CA SER A 39 -18.20 -18.94 8.18
C SER A 39 -17.79 -20.12 7.28
N ALA A 40 -18.43 -20.27 6.13
CA ALA A 40 -18.06 -21.26 5.13
C ALA A 40 -18.29 -20.72 3.73
N ARG A 41 -17.71 -21.39 2.73
CA ARG A 41 -18.03 -21.19 1.32
C ARG A 41 -18.68 -22.45 0.79
N VAL A 42 -19.90 -22.32 0.24
CA VAL A 42 -20.66 -23.40 -0.38
C VAL A 42 -20.83 -23.07 -1.86
N ASN A 43 -20.31 -23.90 -2.75
CA ASN A 43 -20.34 -23.68 -4.21
C ASN A 43 -19.86 -22.28 -4.62
N GLY A 44 -18.83 -21.74 -3.93
CA GLY A 44 -18.27 -20.41 -4.19
C GLY A 44 -18.91 -19.27 -3.39
N GLU A 45 -20.11 -19.44 -2.81
CA GLU A 45 -20.79 -18.41 -2.03
C GLU A 45 -20.44 -18.48 -0.54
N VAL A 46 -20.17 -17.33 0.07
CA VAL A 46 -19.86 -17.23 1.51
C VAL A 46 -21.16 -17.26 2.31
N VAL A 47 -21.27 -18.26 3.19
CA VAL A 47 -22.47 -18.52 3.98
C VAL A 47 -22.16 -18.59 5.48
N ASP A 48 -23.19 -18.42 6.26
CA ASP A 48 -23.21 -18.63 7.70
C ASP A 48 -23.09 -20.13 8.04
N LEU A 49 -22.46 -20.47 9.16
CA LEU A 49 -22.39 -21.87 9.63
C LEU A 49 -23.77 -22.49 9.92
N ARG A 50 -24.84 -21.67 10.04
CA ARG A 50 -26.24 -22.10 10.17
C ARG A 50 -26.83 -22.56 8.85
N HIS A 51 -26.23 -22.24 7.72
CA HIS A 51 -26.68 -22.61 6.39
C HIS A 51 -26.88 -24.11 6.30
N VAL A 52 -28.04 -24.52 5.77
CA VAL A 52 -28.43 -25.94 5.61
C VAL A 52 -28.14 -26.36 4.18
N VAL A 53 -27.27 -27.33 4.03
CA VAL A 53 -26.99 -27.98 2.75
C VAL A 53 -27.95 -29.14 2.57
N SER A 54 -28.55 -29.23 1.39
CA SER A 54 -29.55 -30.25 1.05
C SER A 54 -29.26 -31.05 -0.23
N GLU A 55 -28.17 -30.72 -0.91
CA GLU A 55 -27.72 -31.32 -2.16
C GLU A 55 -26.18 -31.40 -2.21
N ASP A 56 -25.67 -32.09 -3.23
CA ASP A 56 -24.23 -32.18 -3.45
C ASP A 56 -23.60 -30.80 -3.59
N CYS A 57 -22.50 -30.53 -2.89
CA CYS A 57 -21.81 -29.24 -2.96
C CYS A 57 -20.31 -29.35 -2.69
N GLU A 58 -19.61 -28.30 -3.08
CA GLU A 58 -18.26 -28.00 -2.62
C GLU A 58 -18.34 -27.16 -1.34
N LEU A 59 -17.59 -27.58 -0.31
CA LEU A 59 -17.60 -26.91 1.00
C LEU A 59 -16.18 -26.58 1.44
N GLU A 60 -15.93 -25.30 1.72
CA GLU A 60 -14.73 -24.81 2.39
C GLU A 60 -15.10 -24.16 3.72
N ILE A 61 -14.53 -24.63 4.83
CA ILE A 61 -14.72 -24.01 6.14
C ILE A 61 -13.74 -22.85 6.29
N LEU A 62 -14.27 -21.67 6.57
CA LEU A 62 -13.50 -20.44 6.71
C LEU A 62 -13.24 -20.15 8.21
N THR A 63 -12.03 -19.68 8.47
CA THR A 63 -11.57 -19.28 9.81
C THR A 63 -11.14 -17.82 9.81
N PHE A 64 -10.66 -17.32 10.95
CA PHE A 64 -10.09 -15.96 11.02
C PHE A 64 -8.84 -15.76 10.13
N ASP A 65 -8.23 -16.82 9.64
CA ASP A 65 -7.06 -16.73 8.75
C ASP A 65 -7.45 -16.43 7.27
N ASN A 66 -8.74 -16.63 6.93
CA ASN A 66 -9.31 -16.28 5.62
C ASN A 66 -9.93 -14.88 5.66
N GLU A 67 -9.91 -14.14 4.56
CA GLU A 67 -10.47 -12.77 4.52
C GLU A 67 -11.96 -12.75 4.85
N GLU A 68 -12.76 -13.61 4.21
CA GLU A 68 -14.20 -13.69 4.45
C GLU A 68 -14.49 -14.22 5.87
N GLY A 69 -13.65 -15.10 6.38
CA GLY A 69 -13.74 -15.57 7.76
C GLY A 69 -13.46 -14.46 8.78
N LYS A 70 -12.48 -13.58 8.52
CA LYS A 70 -12.26 -12.32 9.27
C LYS A 70 -13.47 -11.42 9.17
N GLY A 71 -14.01 -11.27 7.95
CA GLY A 71 -15.20 -10.45 7.69
C GLY A 71 -16.36 -10.84 8.61
N ALA A 72 -16.72 -12.13 8.70
CA ALA A 72 -17.77 -12.63 9.59
C ALA A 72 -17.48 -12.37 11.08
N PHE A 73 -16.21 -12.47 11.48
CA PHE A 73 -15.77 -12.19 12.85
C PHE A 73 -15.89 -10.70 13.19
N TRP A 74 -15.42 -9.82 12.32
CA TRP A 74 -15.49 -8.37 12.48
C TRP A 74 -16.92 -7.85 12.41
N HIS A 75 -17.73 -8.40 11.50
CA HIS A 75 -19.14 -8.06 11.39
C HIS A 75 -19.90 -8.42 12.67
N THR A 76 -19.61 -9.59 13.26
CA THR A 76 -20.17 -9.94 14.57
C THR A 76 -19.70 -8.98 15.66
N THR A 77 -18.45 -8.52 15.60
CA THR A 77 -17.94 -7.56 16.59
C THR A 77 -18.62 -6.20 16.45
N SER A 78 -18.97 -5.77 15.23
CA SER A 78 -19.73 -4.52 15.03
C SER A 78 -21.12 -4.60 15.66
N HIS A 79 -21.80 -5.75 15.59
CA HIS A 79 -23.08 -5.96 16.27
C HIS A 79 -22.95 -5.99 17.79
N ILE A 80 -21.86 -6.57 18.34
CA ILE A 80 -21.56 -6.49 19.79
C ILE A 80 -21.36 -5.03 20.23
N MET A 81 -20.70 -4.22 19.40
CA MET A 81 -20.56 -2.78 19.65
C MET A 81 -21.89 -2.06 19.59
N ALA A 82 -22.73 -2.34 18.59
CA ALA A 82 -24.07 -1.74 18.45
C ALA A 82 -24.95 -2.08 19.67
N GLN A 83 -24.95 -3.34 20.14
CA GLN A 83 -25.64 -3.76 21.36
C GLN A 83 -25.12 -3.00 22.58
N ALA A 84 -23.81 -2.86 22.73
CA ALA A 84 -23.21 -2.10 23.84
C ALA A 84 -23.63 -0.62 23.80
N ILE A 85 -23.68 -0.02 22.61
CA ILE A 85 -24.15 1.36 22.44
C ILE A 85 -25.62 1.48 22.83
N LYS A 86 -26.48 0.59 22.40
CA LYS A 86 -27.90 0.60 22.75
C LYS A 86 -28.16 0.39 24.25
N ARG A 87 -27.33 -0.44 24.92
CA ARG A 87 -27.42 -0.62 26.39
C ARG A 87 -27.04 0.65 27.16
N LEU A 88 -25.99 1.36 26.70
CA LEU A 88 -25.49 2.57 27.37
C LEU A 88 -26.25 3.84 26.97
N TYR A 89 -26.67 3.90 25.70
CA TYR A 89 -27.26 5.08 25.07
C TYR A 89 -28.50 4.65 24.23
N PRO A 90 -29.63 4.33 24.90
CA PRO A 90 -30.82 3.76 24.24
C PRO A 90 -31.39 4.61 23.10
N ASP A 91 -31.24 5.94 23.20
CA ASP A 91 -31.78 6.89 22.22
C ASP A 91 -30.95 6.99 20.92
N THR A 92 -29.77 6.38 20.90
CA THR A 92 -28.91 6.36 19.70
C THR A 92 -29.59 5.58 18.58
N LYS A 93 -29.66 6.16 17.37
CA LYS A 93 -30.16 5.48 16.17
C LYS A 93 -29.03 4.76 15.48
N LEU A 94 -29.29 3.56 15.01
CA LEU A 94 -28.32 2.70 14.33
C LEU A 94 -28.50 2.79 12.82
N ALA A 95 -27.39 3.01 12.08
CA ALA A 95 -27.41 3.01 10.63
C ALA A 95 -26.84 1.70 10.07
N ILE A 96 -25.55 1.64 9.77
CA ILE A 96 -24.88 0.47 9.19
C ILE A 96 -23.59 0.12 9.92
N GLY A 97 -23.24 -1.17 9.96
CA GLY A 97 -22.07 -1.67 10.67
C GLY A 97 -21.34 -2.81 9.97
N PRO A 98 -20.77 -2.58 8.76
CA PRO A 98 -20.07 -3.63 8.02
C PRO A 98 -18.69 -3.93 8.58
N SER A 99 -18.14 -5.09 8.21
CA SER A 99 -16.70 -5.32 8.21
C SER A 99 -16.04 -4.54 7.07
N ILE A 100 -14.78 -4.18 7.24
CA ILE A 100 -13.93 -3.51 6.25
C ILE A 100 -12.59 -4.25 6.19
N GLU A 101 -11.75 -3.91 5.23
CA GLU A 101 -10.44 -4.55 5.00
C GLU A 101 -9.59 -4.72 6.28
N ASN A 102 -9.64 -3.73 7.18
CA ASN A 102 -8.86 -3.73 8.41
C ASN A 102 -9.74 -3.45 9.65
N GLY A 103 -10.74 -4.31 9.90
CA GLY A 103 -11.61 -4.21 11.07
C GLY A 103 -13.08 -4.01 10.72
N PHE A 104 -13.74 -3.16 11.48
CA PHE A 104 -15.17 -2.87 11.33
C PHE A 104 -15.46 -1.43 11.74
N TYR A 105 -16.63 -0.94 11.35
CA TYR A 105 -17.20 0.29 11.92
C TYR A 105 -18.69 0.12 12.17
N TYR A 106 -19.27 1.09 12.85
CA TYR A 106 -20.71 1.29 12.93
C TYR A 106 -21.05 2.77 12.86
N ASP A 107 -22.00 3.12 12.00
CA ASP A 107 -22.52 4.48 11.86
C ASP A 107 -23.72 4.66 12.77
N VAL A 108 -23.67 5.67 13.61
CA VAL A 108 -24.70 5.94 14.62
C VAL A 108 -25.08 7.42 14.63
N ASP A 109 -26.34 7.67 14.96
CA ASP A 109 -26.90 9.02 15.11
C ASP A 109 -27.30 9.25 16.57
N ARG A 110 -26.72 10.28 17.17
CA ARG A 110 -26.99 10.70 18.55
C ARG A 110 -26.96 12.22 18.64
N GLU A 111 -27.91 12.82 19.40
CA GLU A 111 -27.95 14.28 19.60
C GLU A 111 -26.65 14.83 20.20
N THR A 112 -26.13 14.15 21.23
CA THR A 112 -24.83 14.48 21.82
C THR A 112 -23.77 13.64 21.14
N PRO A 113 -22.82 14.22 20.38
CA PRO A 113 -21.76 13.47 19.71
C PRO A 113 -20.94 12.63 20.70
N PHE A 114 -20.49 11.47 20.21
CA PHE A 114 -19.57 10.62 20.97
C PHE A 114 -18.19 11.28 21.08
N VAL A 115 -17.55 11.09 22.21
CA VAL A 115 -16.17 11.53 22.51
C VAL A 115 -15.28 10.33 22.80
N ALA A 116 -13.95 10.55 22.83
CA ALA A 116 -12.99 9.47 23.03
C ALA A 116 -13.21 8.66 24.33
N GLU A 117 -13.67 9.33 25.39
CA GLU A 117 -13.97 8.72 26.68
C GLU A 117 -15.16 7.75 26.64
N ASP A 118 -16.07 7.94 25.69
CA ASP A 118 -17.21 7.03 25.50
C ASP A 118 -16.76 5.69 24.90
N LEU A 119 -15.69 5.67 24.11
CA LEU A 119 -15.15 4.43 23.55
C LEU A 119 -14.75 3.44 24.64
N GLU A 120 -14.13 3.92 25.73
CA GLU A 120 -13.76 3.05 26.85
C GLU A 120 -14.99 2.49 27.59
N LYS A 121 -16.07 3.26 27.70
CA LYS A 121 -17.34 2.80 28.31
C LYS A 121 -17.97 1.73 27.44
N ILE A 122 -18.02 1.96 26.12
CA ILE A 122 -18.55 1.00 25.14
C ILE A 122 -17.72 -0.29 25.18
N GLU A 123 -16.38 -0.23 25.18
CA GLU A 123 -15.52 -1.41 25.29
C GLU A 123 -15.79 -2.23 26.58
N LYS A 124 -16.03 -1.55 27.71
CA LYS A 124 -16.36 -2.23 28.98
C LYS A 124 -17.69 -2.98 28.85
N GLU A 125 -18.69 -2.39 28.20
CA GLU A 125 -19.98 -3.04 27.99
C GLU A 125 -19.86 -4.20 26.97
N MET A 126 -19.13 -4.01 25.87
CA MET A 126 -18.82 -5.09 24.93
C MET A 126 -18.19 -6.30 25.64
N LYS A 127 -17.27 -6.09 26.58
CA LYS A 127 -16.66 -7.18 27.37
C LYS A 127 -17.69 -7.94 28.21
N LYS A 128 -18.75 -7.29 28.71
CA LYS A 128 -19.83 -7.98 29.42
C LYS A 128 -20.63 -8.85 28.44
N ILE A 129 -21.04 -8.30 27.29
CA ILE A 129 -21.78 -9.03 26.26
C ILE A 129 -21.02 -10.29 25.80
N VAL A 130 -19.72 -10.18 25.57
CA VAL A 130 -18.88 -11.32 25.21
C VAL A 130 -18.84 -12.39 26.30
N LYS A 131 -18.80 -11.97 27.59
CA LYS A 131 -18.85 -12.90 28.75
C LYS A 131 -20.20 -13.59 28.89
N GLU A 132 -21.28 -12.96 28.50
CA GLU A 132 -22.62 -13.54 28.47
C GLU A 132 -22.71 -14.71 27.48
N ALA A 133 -21.80 -14.78 26.50
CA ALA A 133 -21.72 -15.85 25.49
C ALA A 133 -23.06 -16.08 24.76
N LEU A 134 -23.71 -14.99 24.39
CA LEU A 134 -25.04 -15.01 23.77
C LEU A 134 -25.03 -15.79 22.47
N PRO A 135 -26.02 -16.69 22.24
CA PRO A 135 -26.24 -17.26 20.92
C PRO A 135 -26.64 -16.14 19.94
N ILE A 136 -26.26 -16.31 18.69
CA ILE A 136 -26.66 -15.42 17.60
C ILE A 136 -27.57 -16.21 16.69
N GLU A 137 -28.80 -15.75 16.52
CA GLU A 137 -29.85 -16.42 15.77
C GLU A 137 -30.23 -15.61 14.54
N ARG A 138 -30.39 -16.27 13.39
CA ARG A 138 -30.88 -15.66 12.15
C ARG A 138 -32.35 -15.99 11.96
N PHE A 139 -33.14 -14.98 11.59
CA PHE A 139 -34.53 -15.15 11.19
C PHE A 139 -34.91 -14.15 10.09
N THR A 140 -36.04 -14.35 9.46
CA THR A 140 -36.53 -13.49 8.37
C THR A 140 -37.90 -12.93 8.72
N LYS A 141 -38.25 -11.81 8.12
CA LYS A 141 -39.56 -11.18 8.22
C LYS A 141 -39.99 -10.70 6.84
N THR A 142 -41.34 -10.58 6.65
CA THR A 142 -41.84 -9.86 5.48
C THR A 142 -41.43 -8.38 5.54
N ARG A 143 -41.49 -7.70 4.40
CA ARG A 143 -41.12 -6.26 4.33
C ARG A 143 -41.99 -5.42 5.27
N GLU A 144 -43.29 -5.69 5.29
CA GLU A 144 -44.26 -4.99 6.15
C GLU A 144 -43.95 -5.21 7.63
N GLU A 145 -43.68 -6.45 8.03
CA GLU A 145 -43.31 -6.78 9.43
C GLU A 145 -41.99 -6.16 9.83
N ALA A 146 -41.00 -6.16 8.91
CA ALA A 146 -39.66 -5.56 9.14
C ALA A 146 -39.74 -4.04 9.33
N ILE A 147 -40.48 -3.35 8.47
CA ILE A 147 -40.73 -1.90 8.59
C ILE A 147 -41.49 -1.58 9.87
N ALA A 148 -42.55 -2.34 10.20
CA ALA A 148 -43.31 -2.13 11.43
C ALA A 148 -42.43 -2.30 12.67
N TYR A 149 -41.59 -3.33 12.70
CA TYR A 149 -40.64 -3.60 13.80
C TYR A 149 -39.69 -2.44 14.04
N PHE A 150 -39.03 -1.91 13.00
CA PHE A 150 -38.08 -0.82 13.18
C PHE A 150 -38.73 0.55 13.38
N LYS A 151 -39.95 0.76 12.91
CA LYS A 151 -40.75 1.95 13.28
C LYS A 151 -41.12 1.93 14.76
N GLU A 152 -41.49 0.78 15.34
CA GLU A 152 -41.78 0.63 16.77
C GLU A 152 -40.51 0.86 17.60
N LYS A 153 -39.33 0.46 17.10
CA LYS A 153 -38.04 0.66 17.76
C LYS A 153 -37.44 2.04 17.52
N ASP A 154 -38.08 2.90 16.74
CA ASP A 154 -37.62 4.22 16.36
C ASP A 154 -36.21 4.21 15.72
N GLU A 155 -36.01 3.28 14.74
CA GLU A 155 -34.78 3.12 13.97
C GLU A 155 -34.99 3.55 12.51
N PRO A 156 -35.00 4.86 12.20
CA PRO A 156 -35.39 5.37 10.89
C PRO A 156 -34.44 4.94 9.77
N TYR A 157 -33.15 4.82 10.03
CA TYR A 157 -32.18 4.38 9.02
C TYR A 157 -32.40 2.94 8.58
N LYS A 158 -32.84 2.05 9.50
CA LYS A 158 -33.17 0.67 9.17
C LYS A 158 -34.46 0.59 8.32
N VAL A 159 -35.44 1.44 8.61
CA VAL A 159 -36.66 1.54 7.78
C VAL A 159 -36.31 1.95 6.36
N GLU A 160 -35.49 3.01 6.21
CA GLU A 160 -35.04 3.51 4.90
C GLU A 160 -34.24 2.45 4.12
N LEU A 161 -33.37 1.67 4.79
CA LEU A 161 -32.64 0.58 4.16
C LEU A 161 -33.58 -0.51 3.63
N ILE A 162 -34.62 -0.88 4.40
CA ILE A 162 -35.58 -1.90 3.98
C ILE A 162 -36.44 -1.42 2.80
N GLU A 163 -36.81 -0.13 2.81
CA GLU A 163 -37.61 0.46 1.72
C GLU A 163 -36.87 0.45 0.38
N ASP A 164 -35.53 0.52 0.43
CA ASP A 164 -34.66 0.52 -0.77
C ASP A 164 -34.32 -0.87 -1.30
N LEU A 165 -34.55 -1.95 -0.53
CA LEU A 165 -34.29 -3.31 -1.02
C LEU A 165 -35.17 -3.64 -2.22
N PRO A 166 -34.67 -4.39 -3.23
CA PRO A 166 -35.47 -4.86 -4.35
C PRO A 166 -36.70 -5.65 -3.90
N GLU A 167 -37.76 -5.65 -4.71
CA GLU A 167 -38.94 -6.49 -4.46
C GLU A 167 -38.54 -7.97 -4.53
N GLY A 168 -39.01 -8.75 -3.53
CA GLY A 168 -38.74 -10.19 -3.45
C GLY A 168 -37.43 -10.58 -2.78
N GLU A 169 -36.61 -9.62 -2.40
CA GLU A 169 -35.40 -9.91 -1.63
C GLU A 169 -35.72 -10.33 -0.19
N GLU A 170 -35.02 -11.38 0.29
CA GLU A 170 -35.17 -11.89 1.64
C GLU A 170 -34.66 -10.89 2.68
N ILE A 171 -35.51 -10.47 3.60
CA ILE A 171 -35.14 -9.54 4.67
C ILE A 171 -34.78 -10.32 5.91
N SER A 172 -33.46 -10.39 6.18
CA SER A 172 -32.93 -11.17 7.30
C SER A 172 -32.49 -10.29 8.47
N PHE A 173 -32.56 -10.89 9.63
CA PHE A 173 -32.21 -10.31 10.92
C PHE A 173 -31.30 -11.24 11.68
N TYR A 174 -30.43 -10.64 12.50
CA TYR A 174 -29.65 -11.37 13.49
C TYR A 174 -29.97 -10.87 14.89
N GLN A 175 -30.24 -11.80 15.78
CA GLN A 175 -30.57 -11.57 17.18
C GLN A 175 -29.49 -12.10 18.09
N GLN A 176 -29.02 -11.30 19.04
CA GLN A 176 -28.11 -11.68 20.13
C GLN A 176 -28.66 -11.16 21.46
N GLY A 177 -29.27 -12.04 22.24
CA GLY A 177 -30.01 -11.65 23.46
C GLY A 177 -31.15 -10.70 23.13
N GLU A 178 -31.15 -9.52 23.77
CA GLU A 178 -32.16 -8.47 23.56
C GLU A 178 -31.94 -7.64 22.29
N PHE A 179 -30.78 -7.73 21.67
CA PHE A 179 -30.40 -6.94 20.51
C PHE A 179 -30.77 -7.64 19.20
N VAL A 180 -31.43 -6.92 18.31
CA VAL A 180 -31.82 -7.38 16.97
C VAL A 180 -31.39 -6.33 15.95
N ASP A 181 -30.72 -6.76 14.90
CA ASP A 181 -30.32 -5.88 13.79
C ASP A 181 -30.75 -6.44 12.42
N LEU A 182 -30.99 -5.52 11.48
CA LEU A 182 -31.18 -5.81 10.06
C LEU A 182 -29.81 -6.15 9.45
N CYS A 183 -29.65 -7.36 8.91
CA CYS A 183 -28.36 -7.78 8.41
C CYS A 183 -28.48 -9.01 7.48
N ALA A 184 -27.68 -9.01 6.42
CA ALA A 184 -27.54 -10.15 5.51
C ALA A 184 -26.58 -11.24 6.04
N GLY A 185 -25.70 -10.92 6.98
CA GLY A 185 -24.67 -11.82 7.51
C GLY A 185 -23.42 -11.88 6.60
N PRO A 186 -22.57 -12.92 6.75
CA PRO A 186 -22.63 -13.94 7.80
C PRO A 186 -22.14 -13.45 9.17
N HIS A 187 -22.51 -14.19 10.21
CA HIS A 187 -22.09 -13.95 11.61
C HIS A 187 -21.61 -15.22 12.30
N LEU A 188 -20.84 -15.05 13.38
CA LEU A 188 -20.48 -16.15 14.28
C LEU A 188 -21.72 -16.80 14.92
N MET A 189 -21.55 -17.99 15.47
CA MET A 189 -22.63 -18.70 16.17
C MET A 189 -22.98 -18.10 17.53
N THR A 190 -21.99 -17.45 18.17
CA THR A 190 -22.14 -16.83 19.50
C THR A 190 -21.19 -15.63 19.63
N THR A 191 -21.43 -14.77 20.63
CA THR A 191 -20.55 -13.64 20.95
C THR A 191 -19.22 -14.06 21.62
N LYS A 192 -19.12 -15.29 22.16
CA LYS A 192 -18.02 -15.80 22.96
C LYS A 192 -16.63 -15.78 22.32
N PRO A 193 -16.46 -16.02 20.99
CA PRO A 193 -15.13 -15.99 20.37
C PRO A 193 -14.47 -14.61 20.32
N VAL A 194 -15.24 -13.51 20.41
CA VAL A 194 -14.74 -12.14 20.28
C VAL A 194 -14.11 -11.67 21.60
N LYS A 195 -12.93 -12.21 21.93
CA LYS A 195 -12.29 -11.97 23.24
C LYS A 195 -11.40 -10.74 23.28
N ALA A 196 -10.83 -10.34 22.16
CA ALA A 196 -9.86 -9.27 22.06
C ALA A 196 -10.32 -8.25 21.02
N PHE A 197 -10.62 -7.04 21.45
CA PHE A 197 -11.05 -5.94 20.57
C PHE A 197 -10.60 -4.59 21.13
N LYS A 198 -10.52 -3.60 20.23
CA LYS A 198 -10.23 -2.21 20.54
C LYS A 198 -11.06 -1.31 19.64
N LEU A 199 -11.71 -0.31 20.20
CA LEU A 199 -12.29 0.81 19.45
C LEU A 199 -11.19 1.83 19.18
N THR A 200 -10.96 2.17 17.92
CA THR A 200 -9.74 2.86 17.49
C THR A 200 -9.94 4.35 17.28
N SER A 201 -11.09 4.76 16.74
CA SER A 201 -11.32 6.18 16.40
C SER A 201 -12.79 6.50 16.19
N LEU A 202 -13.08 7.82 16.22
CA LEU A 202 -14.33 8.44 15.85
C LEU A 202 -14.12 9.28 14.60
N ALA A 203 -15.08 9.25 13.66
CA ALA A 203 -15.10 10.13 12.49
C ALA A 203 -16.53 10.58 12.17
N GLY A 204 -16.68 11.71 11.52
CA GLY A 204 -17.94 12.10 10.88
C GLY A 204 -18.10 11.38 9.55
N ALA A 205 -19.30 10.87 9.26
CA ALA A 205 -19.63 10.27 7.98
C ALA A 205 -21.03 10.70 7.54
N TYR A 206 -21.17 11.24 6.34
CA TYR A 206 -22.49 11.58 5.83
C TYR A 206 -23.27 10.31 5.48
N TRP A 207 -24.54 10.26 5.88
CA TRP A 207 -25.42 9.17 5.52
C TRP A 207 -25.43 8.97 4.01
N ARG A 208 -25.19 7.71 3.56
CA ARG A 208 -25.05 7.34 2.14
C ARG A 208 -23.97 8.13 1.37
N GLY A 209 -22.97 8.65 2.05
CA GLY A 209 -21.85 9.37 1.43
C GLY A 209 -22.20 10.72 0.80
N SER A 210 -23.41 11.23 1.02
CA SER A 210 -23.88 12.51 0.46
C SER A 210 -23.82 13.64 1.48
N GLU A 211 -23.11 14.72 1.17
CA GLU A 211 -23.04 15.93 2.01
C GLU A 211 -24.41 16.60 2.26
N LYS A 212 -25.42 16.25 1.47
CA LYS A 212 -26.79 16.73 1.64
C LYS A 212 -27.54 16.01 2.76
N ASN A 213 -27.04 14.85 3.19
CA ASN A 213 -27.63 14.04 4.23
C ASN A 213 -27.04 14.35 5.60
N LYS A 214 -27.66 13.87 6.66
CA LYS A 214 -27.19 14.07 8.03
C LYS A 214 -25.79 13.47 8.21
N MET A 215 -24.93 14.19 8.93
CA MET A 215 -23.64 13.67 9.36
C MET A 215 -23.86 12.77 10.59
N LEU A 216 -23.43 11.53 10.48
CA LEU A 216 -23.45 10.51 11.52
C LEU A 216 -22.08 10.42 12.19
N THR A 217 -22.02 9.79 13.36
CA THR A 217 -20.74 9.41 13.98
C THR A 217 -20.39 7.99 13.57
N ARG A 218 -19.24 7.82 12.94
CA ARG A 218 -18.66 6.52 12.61
C ARG A 218 -17.66 6.12 13.69
N ILE A 219 -17.91 4.97 14.32
CA ILE A 219 -17.05 4.39 15.35
C ILE A 219 -16.29 3.21 14.73
N TYR A 220 -14.96 3.31 14.64
CA TYR A 220 -14.09 2.27 14.13
C TYR A 220 -13.59 1.35 15.23
N GLY A 221 -13.44 0.08 14.89
CA GLY A 221 -12.86 -0.92 15.78
C GLY A 221 -12.16 -2.04 15.06
N ILE A 222 -11.37 -2.78 15.82
CA ILE A 222 -10.66 -3.99 15.39
C ILE A 222 -10.84 -5.08 16.42
N SER A 223 -10.88 -6.34 15.99
CA SER A 223 -10.96 -7.46 16.91
C SER A 223 -10.19 -8.68 16.41
N TYR A 224 -9.76 -9.49 17.35
CA TYR A 224 -8.98 -10.71 17.12
C TYR A 224 -9.45 -11.86 18.02
N PRO A 225 -9.27 -13.13 17.61
CA PRO A 225 -9.59 -14.29 18.45
C PRO A 225 -8.72 -14.38 19.72
N LYS A 226 -7.51 -13.82 19.67
CA LYS A 226 -6.51 -13.86 20.77
C LYS A 226 -5.98 -12.47 21.08
N LYS A 227 -5.78 -12.20 22.38
CA LYS A 227 -5.22 -10.92 22.85
C LYS A 227 -3.82 -10.64 22.27
N ALA A 228 -2.96 -11.64 22.15
CA ALA A 228 -1.62 -11.47 21.61
C ALA A 228 -1.63 -10.88 20.18
N LEU A 229 -2.55 -11.33 19.32
CA LEU A 229 -2.72 -10.79 17.96
C LEU A 229 -3.21 -9.34 17.96
N LEU A 230 -4.11 -8.99 18.88
CA LEU A 230 -4.55 -7.60 19.04
C LEU A 230 -3.40 -6.71 19.53
N ASP A 231 -2.64 -7.15 20.53
CA ASP A 231 -1.51 -6.40 21.10
C ASP A 231 -0.42 -6.19 20.01
N GLU A 232 -0.14 -7.19 19.18
CA GLU A 232 0.76 -7.09 18.04
C GLU A 232 0.29 -6.06 17.02
N TYR A 233 -1.00 -6.11 16.65
CA TYR A 233 -1.60 -5.13 15.72
C TYR A 233 -1.56 -3.70 16.28
N LEU A 234 -1.88 -3.51 17.56
CA LEU A 234 -1.83 -2.18 18.19
C LEU A 234 -0.40 -1.64 18.25
N THR A 235 0.58 -2.51 18.54
CA THR A 235 2.01 -2.15 18.50
C THR A 235 2.42 -1.73 17.08
N MET A 236 1.98 -2.47 16.07
CA MET A 236 2.22 -2.11 14.65
C MET A 236 1.61 -0.74 14.32
N LEU A 237 0.39 -0.45 14.77
CA LEU A 237 -0.26 0.85 14.55
C LEU A 237 0.49 2.01 15.23
N GLU A 238 0.98 1.81 16.46
CA GLU A 238 1.79 2.82 17.16
C GLU A 238 3.12 3.07 16.44
N GLU A 239 3.79 2.00 16.01
CA GLU A 239 4.99 2.11 15.17
C GLU A 239 4.71 2.82 13.85
N ALA A 240 3.58 2.53 13.18
CA ALA A 240 3.17 3.22 11.96
C ALA A 240 2.98 4.73 12.19
N LYS A 241 2.33 5.12 13.28
CA LYS A 241 2.18 6.54 13.65
C LYS A 241 3.52 7.22 13.97
N ARG A 242 4.42 6.50 14.64
CA ARG A 242 5.76 7.01 14.98
C ARG A 242 6.60 7.22 13.72
N ARG A 243 6.43 6.36 12.72
CA ARG A 243 7.18 6.36 11.45
C ARG A 243 6.53 7.19 10.34
N ASP A 244 5.36 7.77 10.57
CA ASP A 244 4.62 8.54 9.57
C ASP A 244 5.53 9.53 8.83
N HIS A 245 5.64 9.36 7.51
CA HIS A 245 6.54 10.15 6.66
C HIS A 245 6.22 11.64 6.66
N ARG A 246 4.96 12.03 6.90
CA ARG A 246 4.56 13.45 7.00
C ARG A 246 5.16 14.11 8.23
N LYS A 247 5.15 13.39 9.36
CA LYS A 247 5.76 13.84 10.61
C LYS A 247 7.27 13.86 10.50
N LEU A 248 7.89 12.73 10.13
CA LEU A 248 9.34 12.61 10.01
C LEU A 248 9.90 13.51 8.91
N GLY A 249 9.20 13.63 7.78
CA GLY A 249 9.62 14.51 6.69
C GLY A 249 9.68 15.98 7.11
N LYS A 250 8.71 16.44 7.93
CA LYS A 250 8.73 17.78 8.51
C LYS A 250 9.85 17.95 9.54
N GLU A 251 10.00 17.00 10.48
CA GLU A 251 11.03 17.03 11.53
C GLU A 251 12.45 17.01 10.95
N LEU A 252 12.66 16.26 9.87
CA LEU A 252 13.96 16.15 9.19
C LEU A 252 14.19 17.22 8.10
N GLY A 253 13.20 18.07 7.83
CA GLY A 253 13.30 19.13 6.81
C GLY A 253 13.41 18.57 5.37
N LEU A 254 12.67 17.53 5.02
CA LEU A 254 12.75 16.87 3.72
C LEU A 254 11.79 17.46 2.69
N PHE A 255 10.54 17.68 3.08
CA PHE A 255 9.51 18.22 2.19
C PHE A 255 8.42 18.96 2.97
N MET A 256 7.61 19.71 2.26
CA MET A 256 6.42 20.37 2.80
C MET A 256 5.24 20.24 1.82
N MET A 257 4.04 20.33 2.39
CA MET A 257 2.79 20.50 1.66
C MET A 257 2.22 21.87 2.02
N CYS A 258 1.60 22.57 1.07
CA CYS A 258 1.02 23.88 1.30
C CYS A 258 -0.39 24.02 0.69
N GLU A 259 -1.11 25.05 1.09
CA GLU A 259 -2.49 25.29 0.66
C GLU A 259 -2.58 25.73 -0.81
N GLU A 260 -1.53 26.34 -1.33
CA GLU A 260 -1.44 26.78 -2.73
C GLU A 260 -1.36 25.62 -3.72
N GLY A 261 -0.96 24.43 -3.23
CA GLY A 261 -0.83 23.24 -4.06
C GLY A 261 -1.24 21.95 -3.32
N PRO A 262 -2.54 21.72 -3.04
CA PRO A 262 -2.97 20.52 -2.36
C PRO A 262 -2.67 19.28 -3.21
N GLY A 263 -1.83 18.38 -2.66
CA GLY A 263 -1.36 17.19 -3.35
C GLY A 263 -0.09 17.40 -4.20
N PHE A 264 0.52 18.59 -4.15
CA PHE A 264 1.79 18.89 -4.83
C PHE A 264 2.90 19.03 -3.79
N PRO A 265 3.84 18.07 -3.69
CA PRO A 265 4.90 18.12 -2.69
C PRO A 265 5.99 19.12 -3.09
N PHE A 266 6.46 19.90 -2.10
CA PHE A 266 7.62 20.77 -2.23
C PHE A 266 8.80 20.13 -1.53
N PHE A 267 9.84 19.77 -2.27
CA PHE A 267 11.06 19.23 -1.67
C PHE A 267 11.95 20.35 -1.15
N LEU A 268 12.38 20.22 0.12
CA LEU A 268 13.32 21.12 0.77
C LEU A 268 14.77 20.68 0.46
N PRO A 269 15.82 21.48 0.78
CA PRO A 269 17.18 21.16 0.39
C PRO A 269 17.66 19.75 0.77
N LYS A 270 17.40 19.29 2.01
CA LYS A 270 17.74 17.93 2.45
C LYS A 270 16.94 16.85 1.70
N GLY A 271 15.68 17.14 1.41
CA GLY A 271 14.83 16.25 0.60
C GLY A 271 15.31 16.15 -0.85
N MET A 272 15.82 17.25 -1.41
CA MET A 272 16.41 17.23 -2.75
C MET A 272 17.72 16.43 -2.81
N VAL A 273 18.55 16.47 -1.76
CA VAL A 273 19.72 15.59 -1.67
C VAL A 273 19.30 14.12 -1.68
N LEU A 274 18.32 13.75 -0.87
CA LEU A 274 17.76 12.40 -0.84
C LEU A 274 17.21 11.98 -2.21
N LYS A 275 16.39 12.83 -2.83
CA LYS A 275 15.78 12.58 -4.13
C LYS A 275 16.85 12.42 -5.21
N ASN A 276 17.80 13.33 -5.31
CA ASN A 276 18.87 13.27 -6.32
C ASN A 276 19.75 12.03 -6.14
N THR A 277 20.12 11.66 -4.91
CA THR A 277 20.90 10.45 -4.63
C THR A 277 20.16 9.19 -5.13
N LEU A 278 18.83 9.14 -4.98
CA LEU A 278 18.02 8.05 -5.48
C LEU A 278 17.93 8.04 -7.02
N LEU A 279 17.79 9.23 -7.64
CA LEU A 279 17.76 9.37 -9.10
C LEU A 279 19.13 9.03 -9.74
N ASP A 280 20.24 9.37 -9.09
CA ASP A 280 21.58 9.03 -9.55
C ASP A 280 21.81 7.52 -9.49
N TYR A 281 21.33 6.85 -8.44
CA TYR A 281 21.33 5.39 -8.37
C TYR A 281 20.50 4.77 -9.51
N TRP A 282 19.33 5.31 -9.79
CA TRP A 282 18.50 4.88 -10.92
C TRP A 282 19.25 4.99 -12.25
N ARG A 283 19.92 6.12 -12.52
CA ARG A 283 20.71 6.31 -13.75
C ARG A 283 21.86 5.32 -13.87
N GLU A 284 22.58 5.08 -12.77
CA GLU A 284 23.67 4.11 -12.74
C GLU A 284 23.17 2.70 -13.10
N LEU A 285 22.09 2.26 -12.45
CA LEU A 285 21.49 0.96 -12.65
C LEU A 285 21.00 0.79 -14.10
N HIS A 286 20.30 1.78 -14.62
CA HIS A 286 19.75 1.75 -15.98
C HIS A 286 20.82 1.79 -17.05
N LYS A 287 21.87 2.60 -16.85
CA LYS A 287 23.02 2.63 -17.75
C LYS A 287 23.72 1.26 -17.81
N LYS A 288 23.91 0.61 -16.66
CA LYS A 288 24.47 -0.75 -16.57
C LYS A 288 23.59 -1.78 -17.32
N ALA A 289 22.26 -1.63 -17.26
CA ALA A 289 21.30 -2.49 -17.94
C ALA A 289 21.06 -2.12 -19.42
N GLY A 290 21.80 -1.15 -19.99
CA GLY A 290 21.74 -0.78 -21.39
C GLY A 290 20.54 0.10 -21.79
N TYR A 291 19.98 0.85 -20.84
CA TYR A 291 18.93 1.84 -21.14
C TYR A 291 19.52 3.15 -21.61
N VAL A 292 18.81 3.82 -22.51
CA VAL A 292 19.04 5.22 -22.88
C VAL A 292 18.03 6.11 -22.18
N GLU A 293 18.47 7.29 -21.69
CA GLU A 293 17.59 8.24 -21.00
C GLU A 293 17.07 9.28 -21.99
N VAL A 294 15.77 9.54 -21.93
CA VAL A 294 15.08 10.59 -22.70
C VAL A 294 14.26 11.50 -21.79
N SER A 295 13.78 12.60 -22.35
CA SER A 295 12.85 13.51 -21.67
C SER A 295 11.80 13.99 -22.67
N THR A 296 10.52 13.87 -22.29
CA THR A 296 9.41 14.33 -23.10
C THR A 296 8.72 15.55 -22.47
N PRO A 297 8.12 16.45 -23.31
CA PRO A 297 7.44 17.65 -22.79
C PRO A 297 6.28 17.33 -21.85
N ILE A 298 6.03 18.24 -20.90
CA ILE A 298 4.95 18.07 -19.91
C ILE A 298 3.59 18.38 -20.53
N ILE A 299 3.50 19.39 -21.42
CA ILE A 299 2.24 19.82 -22.07
C ILE A 299 2.27 19.38 -23.52
N LEU A 300 1.26 18.61 -23.92
CA LEU A 300 1.12 18.09 -25.28
C LEU A 300 -0.33 18.24 -25.77
N SER A 301 -0.51 18.34 -27.09
CA SER A 301 -1.81 18.56 -27.71
C SER A 301 -2.78 17.38 -27.49
N ARG A 302 -4.07 17.68 -27.47
CA ARG A 302 -5.17 16.72 -27.32
C ARG A 302 -5.06 15.55 -28.32
N HIS A 303 -4.67 15.80 -29.55
CA HIS A 303 -4.55 14.77 -30.59
C HIS A 303 -3.67 13.58 -30.18
N LEU A 304 -2.57 13.84 -29.45
CA LEU A 304 -1.71 12.77 -28.94
C LEU A 304 -2.45 11.86 -27.96
N TRP A 305 -3.28 12.44 -27.12
CA TRP A 305 -4.04 11.72 -26.07
C TRP A 305 -5.24 10.96 -26.65
N GLU A 306 -5.84 11.46 -27.72
CA GLU A 306 -6.85 10.73 -28.52
C GLU A 306 -6.21 9.54 -29.23
N THR A 307 -5.06 9.73 -29.88
CA THR A 307 -4.32 8.64 -30.54
C THR A 307 -3.98 7.53 -29.55
N SER A 308 -3.55 7.84 -28.34
CA SER A 308 -3.19 6.87 -27.32
C SER A 308 -4.40 6.27 -26.57
N GLY A 309 -5.60 6.81 -26.73
CA GLY A 309 -6.81 6.39 -26.00
C GLY A 309 -6.95 6.96 -24.60
N HIS A 310 -5.96 7.70 -24.10
CA HIS A 310 -6.04 8.30 -22.76
C HIS A 310 -7.15 9.34 -22.64
N TRP A 311 -7.49 10.03 -23.71
CA TRP A 311 -8.57 11.02 -23.72
C TRP A 311 -9.94 10.39 -23.45
N ASP A 312 -10.15 9.14 -23.89
CA ASP A 312 -11.43 8.44 -23.73
C ASP A 312 -11.51 7.68 -22.39
N HIS A 313 -10.41 7.03 -21.98
CA HIS A 313 -10.41 6.14 -20.80
C HIS A 313 -9.83 6.77 -19.53
N TYR A 314 -9.16 7.93 -19.62
CA TYR A 314 -8.41 8.51 -18.48
C TYR A 314 -8.64 10.01 -18.26
N LYS A 315 -9.54 10.65 -19.01
CA LYS A 315 -9.76 12.09 -19.03
C LYS A 315 -10.06 12.70 -17.66
N GLU A 316 -10.82 12.02 -16.83
CA GLU A 316 -11.18 12.51 -15.49
C GLU A 316 -9.95 12.72 -14.57
N ASN A 317 -8.87 12.01 -14.83
CA ASN A 317 -7.61 12.09 -14.10
C ASN A 317 -6.59 13.04 -14.77
N MET A 318 -6.95 13.74 -15.84
CA MET A 318 -6.06 14.63 -16.59
C MET A 318 -6.31 16.10 -16.24
N TYR A 319 -5.23 16.88 -16.16
CA TYR A 319 -5.30 18.35 -16.20
C TYR A 319 -5.28 18.80 -17.64
N THR A 320 -6.30 19.56 -18.05
CA THR A 320 -6.44 20.09 -19.40
C THR A 320 -6.42 21.61 -19.40
N THR A 321 -5.97 22.20 -20.50
CA THR A 321 -5.97 23.66 -20.72
C THR A 321 -6.22 23.96 -22.19
N GLN A 322 -6.57 25.22 -22.49
CA GLN A 322 -6.70 25.70 -23.86
C GLN A 322 -5.64 26.76 -24.14
N ILE A 323 -4.96 26.63 -25.28
CA ILE A 323 -3.95 27.56 -25.77
C ILE A 323 -4.32 27.89 -27.20
N ASP A 324 -4.51 29.15 -27.51
CA ASP A 324 -4.91 29.65 -28.85
C ASP A 324 -6.16 28.97 -29.44
N GLY A 325 -7.08 28.54 -28.57
CA GLY A 325 -8.32 27.84 -28.94
C GLY A 325 -8.19 26.35 -29.17
N GLU A 326 -7.01 25.77 -28.99
CA GLU A 326 -6.75 24.35 -29.07
C GLU A 326 -6.61 23.72 -27.67
N ASP A 327 -7.09 22.48 -27.52
CA ASP A 327 -6.99 21.73 -26.26
C ASP A 327 -5.61 21.10 -26.11
N PHE A 328 -5.05 21.27 -24.93
CA PHE A 328 -3.80 20.63 -24.48
C PHE A 328 -4.04 19.90 -23.17
N ALA A 329 -3.20 18.91 -22.87
CA ALA A 329 -3.17 18.27 -21.57
C ALA A 329 -1.76 18.24 -20.98
N ILE A 330 -1.70 18.33 -19.65
CA ILE A 330 -0.51 18.05 -18.86
C ILE A 330 -0.39 16.52 -18.77
N LYS A 331 0.75 15.96 -19.14
CA LYS A 331 0.90 14.52 -19.26
C LYS A 331 0.60 13.79 -17.95
N PRO A 332 -0.34 12.82 -17.94
CA PRO A 332 -0.57 11.91 -16.82
C PRO A 332 0.34 10.68 -16.88
N MET A 333 0.94 10.41 -18.03
CA MET A 333 1.81 9.27 -18.36
C MET A 333 2.85 9.69 -19.40
N ASN A 334 3.95 8.93 -19.49
CA ASN A 334 5.07 9.25 -20.41
C ASN A 334 4.97 8.51 -21.75
N CYS A 335 4.24 7.40 -21.79
CA CYS A 335 4.20 6.50 -22.95
C CYS A 335 3.88 7.17 -24.30
N PRO A 336 2.90 8.08 -24.45
CA PRO A 336 2.63 8.69 -25.76
C PRO A 336 3.79 9.54 -26.27
N GLY A 337 4.50 10.25 -25.36
CA GLY A 337 5.72 10.97 -25.71
C GLY A 337 6.85 10.02 -26.14
N GLY A 338 7.01 8.89 -25.47
CA GLY A 338 7.96 7.84 -25.81
C GLY A 338 7.74 7.25 -27.20
N MET A 339 6.48 7.08 -27.63
CA MET A 339 6.14 6.66 -28.99
C MET A 339 6.65 7.64 -30.06
N LEU A 340 6.51 8.94 -29.80
CA LEU A 340 7.03 9.95 -30.72
C LEU A 340 8.56 9.92 -30.78
N VAL A 341 9.24 9.67 -29.66
CA VAL A 341 10.70 9.50 -29.63
C VAL A 341 11.12 8.26 -30.42
N TYR A 342 10.41 7.14 -30.29
CA TYR A 342 10.68 5.95 -31.11
C TYR A 342 10.59 6.24 -32.60
N LYS A 343 9.55 6.97 -33.03
CA LYS A 343 9.29 7.34 -34.45
C LYS A 343 10.27 8.36 -35.02
N ALA A 344 11.06 9.04 -34.19
CA ALA A 344 11.98 10.08 -34.66
C ALA A 344 13.05 9.55 -35.64
N GLU A 345 13.33 8.24 -35.59
CA GLU A 345 14.30 7.59 -36.46
C GLU A 345 13.75 6.28 -37.00
N PRO A 346 14.11 5.89 -38.24
CA PRO A 346 13.83 4.55 -38.78
C PRO A 346 14.51 3.49 -37.90
N ARG A 347 13.81 2.40 -37.60
CA ARG A 347 14.32 1.28 -36.80
C ARG A 347 14.42 0.01 -37.59
N SER A 348 15.38 -0.84 -37.24
CA SER A 348 15.55 -2.19 -37.75
C SER A 348 15.56 -3.21 -36.61
N TYR A 349 15.43 -4.48 -36.95
CA TYR A 349 15.53 -5.58 -35.99
C TYR A 349 16.85 -5.59 -35.19
N LYS A 350 17.91 -4.96 -35.71
CA LYS A 350 19.22 -4.85 -35.04
C LYS A 350 19.23 -3.81 -33.91
N ASP A 351 18.27 -2.89 -33.93
CA ASP A 351 18.13 -1.86 -32.94
C ASP A 351 17.29 -2.33 -31.72
N LEU A 352 16.68 -3.53 -31.83
CA LEU A 352 15.81 -4.11 -30.82
C LEU A 352 16.53 -5.22 -30.02
N PRO A 353 16.31 -5.32 -28.70
CA PRO A 353 15.40 -4.51 -27.90
C PRO A 353 15.95 -3.09 -27.66
N LEU A 354 15.11 -2.09 -27.85
CA LEU A 354 15.41 -0.69 -27.52
C LEU A 354 14.83 -0.34 -26.16
N ARG A 355 15.70 -0.10 -25.18
CA ARG A 355 15.32 0.21 -23.78
C ARG A 355 15.43 1.71 -23.54
N VAL A 356 14.29 2.39 -23.39
CA VAL A 356 14.21 3.85 -23.24
C VAL A 356 13.68 4.19 -21.86
N GLY A 357 14.50 4.83 -21.03
CA GLY A 357 14.12 5.27 -19.67
C GLY A 357 13.81 6.76 -19.64
N GLU A 358 12.87 7.16 -18.80
CA GLU A 358 12.51 8.55 -18.55
C GLU A 358 12.19 8.76 -17.08
N LEU A 359 12.90 9.67 -16.41
CA LEU A 359 12.48 10.24 -15.13
C LEU A 359 11.41 11.30 -15.39
N GLY A 360 10.21 10.83 -15.73
CA GLY A 360 9.15 11.66 -16.26
C GLY A 360 8.30 12.31 -15.18
N LEU A 361 8.22 13.64 -15.19
CA LEU A 361 7.32 14.38 -14.31
C LEU A 361 5.88 14.32 -14.87
N VAL A 362 4.98 13.69 -14.13
CA VAL A 362 3.58 13.48 -14.53
C VAL A 362 2.62 14.10 -13.50
N HIS A 363 1.41 14.41 -13.96
CA HIS A 363 0.38 15.03 -13.14
C HIS A 363 -0.93 14.26 -13.28
N ARG A 364 -1.55 13.92 -12.15
CA ARG A 364 -2.84 13.21 -12.10
C ARG A 364 -3.81 13.91 -11.17
N HIS A 365 -5.02 14.13 -11.64
CA HIS A 365 -6.09 14.76 -10.85
C HIS A 365 -6.67 13.75 -9.86
N GLU A 366 -5.91 13.47 -8.80
CA GLU A 366 -6.38 12.63 -7.68
C GLU A 366 -7.44 13.38 -6.87
N LYS A 367 -8.51 12.68 -6.44
CA LYS A 367 -9.56 13.26 -5.59
C LYS A 367 -8.98 13.67 -4.24
N SER A 368 -9.44 14.82 -3.71
CA SER A 368 -8.90 15.40 -2.46
C SER A 368 -8.94 14.45 -1.27
N GLY A 369 -9.97 13.63 -1.14
CA GLY A 369 -10.10 12.63 -0.05
C GLY A 369 -9.12 11.46 -0.13
N GLN A 370 -8.41 11.30 -1.25
CA GLN A 370 -7.43 10.23 -1.45
C GLN A 370 -5.98 10.69 -1.21
N LEU A 371 -5.74 12.01 -1.10
CA LEU A 371 -4.40 12.55 -0.93
C LEU A 371 -3.79 12.16 0.42
N HIS A 372 -2.53 11.70 0.40
CA HIS A 372 -1.86 11.23 1.62
C HIS A 372 -0.35 11.48 1.58
N GLY A 373 0.09 12.67 2.01
CA GLY A 373 1.51 13.04 2.03
C GLY A 373 2.21 12.77 0.71
N LEU A 374 3.33 12.04 0.73
CA LEU A 374 4.05 11.59 -0.48
C LEU A 374 3.47 10.29 -1.07
N MET A 375 2.63 9.56 -0.34
CA MET A 375 2.09 8.26 -0.78
C MET A 375 1.07 8.40 -1.92
N ARG A 376 0.29 9.49 -1.93
CA ARG A 376 -0.65 9.81 -3.01
C ARG A 376 -0.68 11.30 -3.27
N VAL A 377 -0.11 11.68 -4.39
CA VAL A 377 0.16 13.06 -4.80
C VAL A 377 -0.44 13.34 -6.19
N ARG A 378 -0.54 14.62 -6.55
CA ARG A 378 -1.02 15.07 -7.86
C ARG A 378 0.09 15.37 -8.86
N CYS A 379 1.33 15.47 -8.39
CA CYS A 379 2.52 15.67 -9.20
C CYS A 379 3.64 14.78 -8.67
N PHE A 380 4.21 13.95 -9.53
CA PHE A 380 5.27 13.03 -9.15
C PHE A 380 6.20 12.69 -10.32
N THR A 381 7.41 12.31 -9.99
CA THR A 381 8.39 11.79 -10.93
C THR A 381 8.22 10.28 -11.03
N GLN A 382 7.93 9.77 -12.21
CA GLN A 382 7.85 8.34 -12.48
C GLN A 382 9.19 7.84 -13.02
N ASP A 383 9.71 6.74 -12.49
CA ASP A 383 10.92 6.06 -13.00
C ASP A 383 10.56 5.14 -14.18
N ASP A 384 9.98 5.75 -15.18
CA ASP A 384 9.36 5.06 -16.30
C ASP A 384 10.38 4.55 -17.29
N ALA A 385 10.08 3.42 -17.93
CA ALA A 385 10.79 3.01 -19.12
C ALA A 385 9.90 2.20 -20.06
N HIS A 386 10.21 2.32 -21.34
CA HIS A 386 9.55 1.64 -22.42
C HIS A 386 10.58 0.78 -23.16
N ILE A 387 10.30 -0.50 -23.30
CA ILE A 387 11.16 -1.44 -24.02
C ILE A 387 10.42 -1.85 -25.28
N PHE A 388 10.96 -1.45 -26.42
CA PHE A 388 10.44 -1.86 -27.74
C PHE A 388 11.21 -3.08 -28.19
N MET A 389 10.50 -4.13 -28.61
CA MET A 389 11.13 -5.43 -28.87
C MET A 389 10.38 -6.24 -29.92
N MET A 390 11.04 -7.27 -30.41
CA MET A 390 10.44 -8.32 -31.23
C MET A 390 9.72 -9.36 -30.35
N PRO A 391 8.72 -10.10 -30.88
CA PRO A 391 7.97 -11.10 -30.11
C PRO A 391 8.84 -12.15 -29.40
N GLU A 392 9.89 -12.61 -30.03
CA GLU A 392 10.83 -13.60 -29.51
C GLU A 392 11.67 -13.10 -28.32
N GLN A 393 11.75 -11.78 -28.11
CA GLN A 393 12.51 -11.16 -27.03
C GLN A 393 11.70 -10.96 -25.73
N ILE A 394 10.38 -11.17 -25.77
CA ILE A 394 9.46 -10.88 -24.64
C ILE A 394 9.96 -11.49 -23.33
N ARG A 395 10.22 -12.80 -23.32
CA ARG A 395 10.57 -13.51 -22.08
C ARG A 395 11.89 -13.04 -21.49
N ASP A 396 12.89 -12.81 -22.32
CA ASP A 396 14.21 -12.38 -21.86
C ASP A 396 14.20 -10.95 -21.33
N GLU A 397 13.43 -10.05 -21.98
CA GLU A 397 13.27 -8.68 -21.49
C GLU A 397 12.49 -8.63 -20.18
N ILE A 398 11.43 -9.42 -20.00
CA ILE A 398 10.70 -9.51 -18.73
C ILE A 398 11.63 -10.01 -17.62
N LYS A 399 12.44 -11.07 -17.87
CA LYS A 399 13.41 -11.58 -16.90
C LYS A 399 14.44 -10.51 -16.51
N GLY A 400 14.91 -9.74 -17.49
CA GLY A 400 15.84 -8.63 -17.25
C GLY A 400 15.25 -7.54 -16.38
N VAL A 401 13.97 -7.20 -16.58
CA VAL A 401 13.26 -6.22 -15.75
C VAL A 401 13.02 -6.75 -14.34
N VAL A 402 12.62 -8.02 -14.19
CA VAL A 402 12.44 -8.65 -12.86
C VAL A 402 13.74 -8.61 -12.08
N ALA A 403 14.88 -8.96 -12.71
CA ALA A 403 16.19 -8.92 -12.06
C ALA A 403 16.58 -7.48 -11.63
N LEU A 404 16.26 -6.47 -12.44
CA LEU A 404 16.49 -5.06 -12.11
C LEU A 404 15.65 -4.62 -10.91
N ILE A 405 14.36 -5.00 -10.86
CA ILE A 405 13.46 -4.69 -9.74
C ILE A 405 13.96 -5.38 -8.46
N ASP A 406 14.37 -6.65 -8.55
CA ASP A 406 14.92 -7.39 -7.42
C ASP A 406 16.21 -6.72 -6.87
N GLU A 407 17.16 -6.33 -7.74
CA GLU A 407 18.37 -5.60 -7.34
C GLU A 407 18.04 -4.32 -6.54
N VAL A 408 17.02 -3.56 -6.98
CA VAL A 408 16.53 -2.38 -6.27
C VAL A 408 15.99 -2.75 -4.90
N TYR A 409 15.08 -3.73 -4.79
CA TYR A 409 14.42 -4.03 -3.53
C TYR A 409 15.37 -4.66 -2.51
N GLN A 410 16.30 -5.50 -2.95
CA GLN A 410 17.34 -6.07 -2.09
C GLN A 410 18.26 -4.98 -1.51
N LEU A 411 18.63 -3.96 -2.28
CA LEU A 411 19.45 -2.85 -1.79
C LEU A 411 18.83 -2.17 -0.56
N PHE A 412 17.50 -1.98 -0.57
CA PHE A 412 16.78 -1.36 0.56
C PHE A 412 16.34 -2.38 1.63
N GLY A 413 16.46 -3.68 1.35
CA GLY A 413 16.07 -4.78 2.24
C GLY A 413 14.56 -5.00 2.30
N PHE A 414 13.85 -4.69 1.22
CA PHE A 414 12.44 -5.02 1.08
C PHE A 414 12.25 -6.50 0.73
N LYS A 415 11.21 -7.09 1.33
CA LYS A 415 10.59 -8.32 0.81
C LYS A 415 9.46 -7.91 -0.12
N TYR A 416 9.12 -8.75 -1.07
CA TYR A 416 7.99 -8.50 -1.97
C TYR A 416 7.28 -9.79 -2.35
N HIS A 417 6.04 -9.67 -2.80
CA HIS A 417 5.30 -10.71 -3.50
C HIS A 417 4.87 -10.20 -4.88
N VAL A 418 4.51 -11.12 -5.75
CA VAL A 418 4.23 -10.84 -7.16
C VAL A 418 2.77 -11.19 -7.47
N GLU A 419 2.10 -10.32 -8.21
CA GLU A 419 0.76 -10.55 -8.75
C GLU A 419 0.77 -10.46 -10.27
N LEU A 420 0.04 -11.38 -10.93
CA LEU A 420 -0.23 -11.34 -12.36
C LEU A 420 -1.67 -10.88 -12.57
N SER A 421 -1.85 -9.65 -13.04
CA SER A 421 -3.15 -9.04 -13.27
C SER A 421 -3.60 -9.25 -14.72
N THR A 422 -4.80 -9.80 -14.89
CA THR A 422 -5.38 -10.17 -16.17
C THR A 422 -6.32 -9.10 -16.72
N ARG A 423 -7.03 -9.39 -17.79
CA ARG A 423 -7.85 -8.46 -18.57
C ARG A 423 -9.03 -7.88 -17.77
N PRO A 424 -9.18 -6.53 -17.67
CA PRO A 424 -10.37 -5.89 -17.11
C PRO A 424 -11.54 -5.86 -18.13
N GLU A 425 -12.76 -5.59 -17.62
CA GLU A 425 -13.95 -5.45 -18.47
C GLU A 425 -13.82 -4.32 -19.50
N ASP A 426 -13.33 -3.14 -19.06
CA ASP A 426 -13.03 -2.00 -19.94
C ASP A 426 -11.60 -2.11 -20.47
N SER A 427 -11.44 -2.70 -21.64
CA SER A 427 -10.14 -2.97 -22.24
C SER A 427 -10.14 -2.87 -23.76
N MET A 428 -8.98 -2.56 -24.33
CA MET A 428 -8.73 -2.55 -25.78
C MET A 428 -8.08 -3.85 -26.24
N GLY A 429 -8.19 -4.15 -27.55
CA GLY A 429 -7.50 -5.26 -28.19
C GLY A 429 -8.33 -6.53 -28.32
N SER A 430 -7.81 -7.48 -29.11
CA SER A 430 -8.44 -8.77 -29.36
C SER A 430 -8.20 -9.75 -28.21
N ASP A 431 -9.00 -10.82 -28.15
CA ASP A 431 -8.81 -11.89 -27.16
C ASP A 431 -7.47 -12.59 -27.36
N GLU A 432 -7.06 -12.77 -28.63
CA GLU A 432 -5.78 -13.39 -29.00
C GLU A 432 -4.58 -12.58 -28.52
N ASP A 433 -4.62 -11.23 -28.65
CA ASP A 433 -3.55 -10.35 -28.14
C ASP A 433 -3.41 -10.45 -26.63
N TRP A 434 -4.56 -10.47 -25.92
CA TRP A 434 -4.59 -10.59 -24.46
C TRP A 434 -4.07 -11.93 -23.97
N GLU A 435 -4.46 -13.03 -24.64
CA GLU A 435 -3.98 -14.38 -24.31
C GLU A 435 -2.47 -14.49 -24.54
N LEU A 436 -1.97 -14.02 -25.68
CA LEU A 436 -0.55 -14.02 -26.00
C LEU A 436 0.27 -13.19 -25.00
N ALA A 437 -0.21 -12.00 -24.67
CA ALA A 437 0.45 -11.13 -23.70
C ALA A 437 0.45 -11.73 -22.28
N THR A 438 -0.67 -12.29 -21.83
CA THR A 438 -0.79 -12.91 -20.49
C THR A 438 0.11 -14.13 -20.39
N GLU A 439 0.14 -14.99 -21.41
CA GLU A 439 1.02 -16.17 -21.45
C GLU A 439 2.51 -15.79 -21.55
N GLY A 440 2.83 -14.67 -22.21
CA GLY A 440 4.19 -14.11 -22.21
C GLY A 440 4.68 -13.75 -20.81
N LEU A 441 3.84 -13.04 -20.02
CA LEU A 441 4.12 -12.68 -18.62
C LEU A 441 4.17 -13.92 -17.73
N ARG A 442 3.18 -14.79 -17.82
CA ARG A 442 3.09 -16.05 -17.04
C ARG A 442 4.29 -16.96 -17.31
N GLY A 443 4.66 -17.13 -18.58
CA GLY A 443 5.80 -17.94 -18.97
C GLY A 443 7.12 -17.43 -18.39
N ALA A 444 7.33 -16.11 -18.37
CA ALA A 444 8.52 -15.52 -17.76
C ALA A 444 8.59 -15.74 -16.24
N LEU A 445 7.46 -15.59 -15.54
CA LEU A 445 7.38 -15.86 -14.10
C LEU A 445 7.66 -17.33 -13.77
N ASN A 446 7.08 -18.25 -14.55
CA ASN A 446 7.31 -19.68 -14.39
C ASN A 446 8.77 -20.07 -14.68
N ASP A 447 9.40 -19.51 -15.73
CA ASP A 447 10.81 -19.72 -16.05
C ASP A 447 11.75 -19.25 -14.92
N LEU A 448 11.38 -18.21 -14.20
CA LEU A 448 12.12 -17.69 -13.04
C LEU A 448 11.84 -18.47 -11.76
N GLY A 449 10.82 -19.33 -11.75
CA GLY A 449 10.39 -20.07 -10.56
C GLY A 449 9.85 -19.17 -9.45
N LEU A 450 9.25 -18.02 -9.81
CA LEU A 450 8.66 -17.09 -8.86
C LEU A 450 7.24 -17.52 -8.50
N ASP A 451 6.95 -17.52 -7.20
CA ASP A 451 5.57 -17.64 -6.71
C ASP A 451 4.80 -16.36 -7.01
N TYR A 452 3.61 -16.48 -7.55
CA TYR A 452 2.73 -15.34 -7.84
C TYR A 452 1.26 -15.69 -7.64
N VAL A 453 0.46 -14.65 -7.37
CA VAL A 453 -1.00 -14.74 -7.29
C VAL A 453 -1.59 -14.18 -8.59
N VAL A 454 -2.64 -14.82 -9.12
CA VAL A 454 -3.39 -14.27 -10.26
C VAL A 454 -4.47 -13.35 -9.73
N ASN A 455 -4.44 -12.08 -10.15
CA ASN A 455 -5.42 -11.06 -9.84
C ASN A 455 -6.26 -10.79 -11.09
N GLU A 456 -7.43 -11.43 -11.16
CA GLU A 456 -8.26 -11.37 -12.36
C GLU A 456 -8.96 -10.00 -12.50
N GLY A 457 -8.89 -9.42 -13.69
CA GLY A 457 -9.57 -8.18 -14.02
C GLY A 457 -8.86 -6.90 -13.59
N ASP A 458 -7.65 -6.96 -13.01
CA ASP A 458 -6.90 -5.78 -12.55
C ASP A 458 -5.80 -5.31 -13.53
N GLY A 459 -5.78 -5.81 -14.76
CA GLY A 459 -4.88 -5.37 -15.80
C GLY A 459 -5.12 -3.90 -16.22
N ALA A 460 -4.16 -3.32 -16.97
CA ALA A 460 -4.38 -2.03 -17.60
C ALA A 460 -5.36 -2.17 -18.77
N PHE A 461 -6.00 -1.08 -19.19
CA PHE A 461 -6.95 -1.12 -20.30
C PHE A 461 -6.31 -1.55 -21.64
N TYR A 462 -4.99 -1.51 -21.75
CA TYR A 462 -4.21 -1.84 -22.96
C TYR A 462 -3.36 -3.13 -22.85
N GLY A 463 -3.29 -3.77 -21.67
CA GLY A 463 -2.54 -5.02 -21.51
C GLY A 463 -2.44 -5.56 -20.07
N PRO A 464 -2.10 -6.84 -19.94
CA PRO A 464 -1.88 -7.48 -18.65
C PRO A 464 -0.60 -6.96 -18.00
N LYS A 465 -0.50 -7.13 -16.67
CA LYS A 465 0.64 -6.63 -15.90
C LYS A 465 1.11 -7.60 -14.83
N ILE A 466 2.38 -7.50 -14.50
CA ILE A 466 2.97 -8.06 -13.28
C ILE A 466 3.17 -6.90 -12.30
N ASP A 467 2.60 -7.00 -11.10
CA ASP A 467 2.76 -6.04 -10.03
C ASP A 467 3.65 -6.61 -8.92
N PHE A 468 4.56 -5.77 -8.43
CA PHE A 468 5.44 -6.08 -7.31
C PHE A 468 4.99 -5.32 -6.09
N HIS A 469 4.54 -6.06 -5.08
CA HIS A 469 4.07 -5.52 -3.81
C HIS A 469 5.16 -5.68 -2.76
N LEU A 470 5.86 -4.61 -2.46
CA LEU A 470 6.91 -4.63 -1.43
C LEU A 470 6.30 -4.53 -0.02
N THR A 471 6.94 -5.22 0.92
CA THR A 471 6.56 -5.20 2.33
C THR A 471 7.56 -4.37 3.12
N ASP A 472 7.08 -3.36 3.83
CA ASP A 472 7.93 -2.52 4.66
C ASP A 472 8.30 -3.17 6.01
N SER A 473 9.14 -2.49 6.80
CA SER A 473 9.66 -3.00 8.08
C SER A 473 8.62 -3.24 9.17
N ILE A 474 7.37 -2.80 8.96
CA ILE A 474 6.24 -3.00 9.88
C ILE A 474 5.12 -3.85 9.25
N GLY A 475 5.41 -4.51 8.13
CA GLY A 475 4.53 -5.48 7.48
C GLY A 475 3.43 -4.91 6.59
N ARG A 476 3.48 -3.60 6.24
CA ARG A 476 2.53 -3.01 5.29
C ARG A 476 2.98 -3.27 3.85
N THR A 477 2.02 -3.48 2.97
CA THR A 477 2.26 -3.77 1.56
C THR A 477 2.05 -2.53 0.68
N TRP A 478 2.95 -2.33 -0.30
CA TRP A 478 2.96 -1.19 -1.21
C TRP A 478 3.24 -1.65 -2.63
N GLN A 479 2.31 -1.44 -3.54
CA GLN A 479 2.56 -1.64 -4.97
C GLN A 479 3.52 -0.56 -5.48
N CYS A 480 4.68 -0.98 -6.00
CA CYS A 480 5.71 -0.09 -6.54
C CYS A 480 6.14 -0.50 -7.95
N GLY A 481 6.82 -1.63 -8.10
CA GLY A 481 7.24 -2.14 -9.40
C GLY A 481 6.06 -2.67 -10.22
N THR A 482 6.09 -2.41 -11.52
CA THR A 482 5.08 -2.92 -12.45
C THR A 482 5.73 -3.19 -13.79
N ILE A 483 5.34 -4.28 -14.44
CA ILE A 483 5.69 -4.65 -15.81
C ILE A 483 4.40 -4.85 -16.58
N GLN A 484 4.15 -4.09 -17.63
CA GLN A 484 2.95 -4.17 -18.45
C GLN A 484 3.35 -4.49 -19.89
N LEU A 485 2.79 -5.54 -20.45
CA LEU A 485 3.03 -5.91 -21.85
C LEU A 485 1.92 -5.29 -22.71
N ASP A 486 2.31 -4.56 -23.74
CA ASP A 486 1.42 -3.75 -24.58
C ASP A 486 1.66 -4.02 -26.06
N MET A 487 0.61 -4.46 -26.74
CA MET A 487 0.55 -4.62 -28.19
C MET A 487 -0.31 -3.55 -28.86
N GLN A 488 -1.09 -2.78 -28.09
CA GLN A 488 -2.11 -1.86 -28.57
C GLN A 488 -1.55 -0.49 -28.95
N LEU A 489 -0.75 0.13 -28.05
CA LEU A 489 -0.18 1.44 -28.32
C LEU A 489 0.80 1.44 -29.50
N PRO A 490 1.70 0.47 -29.68
CA PRO A 490 2.51 0.37 -30.88
C PRO A 490 1.69 0.32 -32.17
N GLN A 491 0.52 -0.33 -32.16
CA GLN A 491 -0.40 -0.38 -33.29
C GLN A 491 -1.07 0.98 -33.53
N ARG A 492 -1.61 1.61 -32.50
CA ARG A 492 -2.29 2.92 -32.59
C ARG A 492 -1.37 4.04 -33.06
N PHE A 493 -0.10 3.98 -32.67
CA PHE A 493 0.93 4.93 -33.13
C PHE A 493 1.60 4.53 -34.42
N GLU A 494 1.20 3.40 -35.03
CA GLU A 494 1.79 2.87 -36.28
C GLU A 494 3.32 2.74 -36.20
N LEU A 495 3.83 2.24 -35.04
CA LEU A 495 5.26 2.00 -34.88
C LEU A 495 5.71 0.86 -35.78
N GLU A 496 6.90 0.98 -36.38
CA GLU A 496 7.45 -0.02 -37.27
C GLU A 496 8.96 -0.22 -37.08
N TYR A 497 9.42 -1.43 -37.36
CA TYR A 497 10.83 -1.71 -37.59
C TYR A 497 11.00 -2.55 -38.88
N THR A 498 12.16 -2.45 -39.51
CA THR A 498 12.48 -3.29 -40.68
C THR A 498 13.06 -4.62 -40.19
N GLY A 499 12.42 -5.73 -40.51
CA GLY A 499 12.86 -7.08 -40.18
C GLY A 499 14.08 -7.56 -40.93
N ALA A 500 14.58 -8.73 -40.58
CA ALA A 500 15.67 -9.40 -41.31
C ALA A 500 15.26 -9.82 -42.74
N ASP A 501 13.96 -9.97 -42.95
CA ASP A 501 13.32 -10.24 -44.25
C ASP A 501 13.22 -9.00 -45.15
N GLY A 502 13.53 -7.81 -44.63
CA GLY A 502 13.40 -6.53 -45.31
C GLY A 502 12.01 -5.91 -45.26
N GLU A 503 11.05 -6.60 -44.67
CA GLU A 503 9.66 -6.14 -44.53
C GLU A 503 9.45 -5.31 -43.25
N LYS A 504 8.32 -4.59 -43.19
CA LYS A 504 7.92 -3.80 -42.01
C LYS A 504 7.15 -4.64 -41.03
N HIS A 505 7.59 -4.61 -39.80
CA HIS A 505 6.98 -5.31 -38.67
C HIS A 505 6.59 -4.36 -37.55
N ARG A 506 5.64 -4.76 -36.69
CA ARG A 506 5.18 -4.04 -35.50
C ARG A 506 5.97 -4.47 -34.29
N PRO A 507 6.62 -3.56 -33.54
CA PRO A 507 7.22 -3.92 -32.27
C PRO A 507 6.15 -4.18 -31.21
N ILE A 508 6.49 -4.99 -30.22
CA ILE A 508 5.77 -5.13 -28.96
C ILE A 508 6.45 -4.23 -27.93
N MET A 509 5.73 -3.76 -26.93
CA MET A 509 6.28 -2.86 -25.95
C MET A 509 6.02 -3.35 -24.53
N ILE A 510 7.01 -3.16 -23.67
CA ILE A 510 6.85 -3.23 -22.22
C ILE A 510 6.87 -1.80 -21.66
N HIS A 511 5.88 -1.47 -20.82
CA HIS A 511 5.95 -0.37 -19.87
C HIS A 511 6.44 -0.93 -18.55
N ARG A 512 7.38 -0.26 -17.90
CA ARG A 512 7.80 -0.73 -16.59
C ARG A 512 8.29 0.39 -15.69
N VAL A 513 8.09 0.20 -14.40
CA VAL A 513 8.65 1.00 -13.31
C VAL A 513 9.26 0.07 -12.25
N ALA A 514 10.32 0.50 -11.58
CA ALA A 514 10.91 -0.22 -10.44
C ALA A 514 10.53 0.43 -9.11
N PHE A 515 10.67 1.75 -9.01
CA PHE A 515 10.24 2.53 -7.85
C PHE A 515 8.75 2.92 -7.92
N GLY A 516 8.20 3.08 -9.13
CA GLY A 516 6.89 3.65 -9.40
C GLY A 516 6.93 5.18 -9.36
N SER A 517 6.31 5.80 -8.35
CA SER A 517 6.48 7.22 -8.04
C SER A 517 7.68 7.39 -7.11
N ILE A 518 8.65 8.21 -7.50
CA ILE A 518 9.83 8.55 -6.68
C ILE A 518 9.39 9.18 -5.35
N GLU A 519 8.38 10.05 -5.37
CA GLU A 519 7.82 10.68 -4.19
C GLU A 519 7.23 9.65 -3.22
N ARG A 520 6.43 8.72 -3.75
CA ARG A 520 5.86 7.62 -2.97
C ARG A 520 6.95 6.71 -2.40
N PHE A 521 7.95 6.35 -3.21
CA PHE A 521 9.05 5.52 -2.78
C PHE A 521 9.89 6.20 -1.68
N ILE A 522 10.13 7.51 -1.77
CA ILE A 522 10.77 8.30 -0.70
C ILE A 522 9.91 8.25 0.57
N GLY A 523 8.60 8.41 0.46
CA GLY A 523 7.68 8.26 1.59
C GLY A 523 7.80 6.89 2.27
N ILE A 524 7.84 5.82 1.47
CA ILE A 524 8.05 4.44 1.96
C ILE A 524 9.41 4.30 2.64
N LEU A 525 10.49 4.85 2.07
CA LEU A 525 11.83 4.81 2.66
C LEU A 525 11.89 5.56 4.00
N ILE A 526 11.23 6.73 4.10
CA ILE A 526 11.15 7.49 5.36
C ILE A 526 10.52 6.61 6.45
N GLU A 527 9.43 5.93 6.16
CA GLU A 527 8.73 5.07 7.10
C GLU A 527 9.48 3.76 7.37
N HIS A 528 10.04 3.12 6.34
CA HIS A 528 10.82 1.89 6.45
C HIS A 528 12.04 2.06 7.37
N PHE A 529 12.80 3.12 7.16
CA PHE A 529 13.99 3.45 7.97
C PHE A 529 13.67 4.30 9.21
N ALA A 530 12.41 4.68 9.46
CA ALA A 530 12.03 5.63 10.51
C ALA A 530 12.86 6.94 10.45
N GLY A 531 13.17 7.41 9.24
CA GLY A 531 14.03 8.57 8.97
C GLY A 531 15.54 8.33 9.12
N ALA A 532 15.93 7.14 9.60
CA ALA A 532 17.34 6.77 9.83
C ALA A 532 17.95 6.09 8.59
N PHE A 533 18.06 6.82 7.49
CA PHE A 533 18.55 6.30 6.21
C PHE A 533 19.95 5.67 6.28
N PRO A 534 20.27 4.67 5.44
CA PRO A 534 21.65 4.21 5.25
C PRO A 534 22.58 5.38 4.92
N THR A 535 23.86 5.27 5.28
CA THR A 535 24.82 6.38 5.17
C THR A 535 24.89 6.97 3.75
N TRP A 536 24.90 6.13 2.72
CA TRP A 536 24.97 6.58 1.33
C TRP A 536 23.75 7.44 0.91
N LEU A 537 22.59 7.19 1.52
CA LEU A 537 21.33 7.85 1.20
C LEU A 537 21.04 9.05 2.13
N ALA A 538 21.67 9.12 3.30
CA ALA A 538 21.45 10.17 4.29
C ALA A 538 21.77 11.57 3.74
N PRO A 539 20.86 12.57 3.86
CA PRO A 539 21.12 13.93 3.40
C PRO A 539 22.38 14.56 4.03
N VAL A 540 22.56 14.33 5.33
CA VAL A 540 23.78 14.67 6.07
C VAL A 540 24.36 13.36 6.59
N GLN A 541 25.59 13.03 6.18
CA GLN A 541 26.24 11.77 6.53
C GLN A 541 27.08 11.88 7.79
N VAL A 542 27.70 13.03 7.97
CA VAL A 542 28.59 13.30 9.11
C VAL A 542 28.29 14.68 9.71
N LYS A 543 28.23 14.77 11.02
CA LYS A 543 28.13 16.03 11.77
C LYS A 543 29.43 16.25 12.57
N VAL A 544 30.15 17.32 12.29
CA VAL A 544 31.33 17.71 13.05
C VAL A 544 30.88 18.54 14.25
N LEU A 545 31.30 18.15 15.45
CA LEU A 545 30.86 18.72 16.71
C LEU A 545 32.09 19.25 17.52
N PRO A 546 32.53 20.50 17.32
CA PRO A 546 33.56 21.12 18.14
C PRO A 546 33.07 21.27 19.60
N ILE A 547 33.89 20.86 20.56
CA ILE A 547 33.59 20.94 22.01
C ILE A 547 33.43 22.38 22.47
N SER A 548 34.22 23.28 21.89
CA SER A 548 34.17 24.73 22.15
C SER A 548 34.65 25.52 20.93
N ASP A 549 34.45 26.84 20.98
CA ASP A 549 34.83 27.75 19.89
C ASP A 549 36.36 27.73 19.61
N LYS A 550 37.17 27.30 20.58
CA LYS A 550 38.64 27.16 20.41
C LYS A 550 39.01 26.11 19.36
N HIS A 551 38.12 25.15 19.10
CA HIS A 551 38.35 24.03 18.17
C HIS A 551 37.59 24.18 16.85
N LEU A 552 37.04 25.37 16.58
CA LEU A 552 36.27 25.62 15.34
C LEU A 552 37.20 25.55 14.10
N GLU A 553 38.42 26.02 14.20
CA GLU A 553 39.39 25.98 13.09
C GLU A 553 39.73 24.53 12.72
N TYR A 554 40.02 23.69 13.71
CA TYR A 554 40.19 22.25 13.48
C TYR A 554 38.95 21.57 12.97
N GLY A 555 37.79 21.89 13.56
CA GLY A 555 36.49 21.39 13.08
C GLY A 555 36.23 21.76 11.61
N GLN A 556 36.62 22.97 11.18
CA GLN A 556 36.49 23.39 9.78
C GLN A 556 37.45 22.59 8.87
N LYS A 557 38.68 22.34 9.31
CA LYS A 557 39.64 21.49 8.59
C LYS A 557 39.07 20.07 8.38
N VAL A 558 38.46 19.50 9.43
CA VAL A 558 37.79 18.18 9.34
C VAL A 558 36.63 18.22 8.33
N LEU A 559 35.78 19.25 8.41
CA LEU A 559 34.68 19.46 7.47
C LEU A 559 35.15 19.54 6.02
N ASP A 560 36.20 20.36 5.77
CA ASP A 560 36.73 20.55 4.42
C ASP A 560 37.35 19.27 3.86
N THR A 561 38.00 18.46 4.69
CA THR A 561 38.52 17.13 4.32
C THR A 561 37.40 16.16 3.94
N LEU A 562 36.34 16.12 4.73
CA LEU A 562 35.16 15.29 4.44
C LEU A 562 34.48 15.69 3.12
N ASN A 563 34.24 16.99 2.92
CA ASN A 563 33.64 17.52 1.71
C ASN A 563 34.50 17.27 0.47
N ALA A 564 35.84 17.42 0.58
CA ALA A 564 36.78 17.10 -0.50
C ALA A 564 36.75 15.62 -0.90
N ALA A 565 36.43 14.73 0.04
CA ALA A 565 36.21 13.29 -0.22
C ALA A 565 34.80 12.96 -0.74
N GLY A 566 33.93 13.96 -0.96
CA GLY A 566 32.56 13.77 -1.42
C GLY A 566 31.57 13.31 -0.33
N ILE A 567 31.98 13.38 0.94
CA ILE A 567 31.11 13.04 2.08
C ILE A 567 30.28 14.27 2.44
N ARG A 568 28.95 14.13 2.49
CA ARG A 568 28.02 15.22 2.87
C ARG A 568 28.11 15.47 4.37
N ALA A 569 28.86 16.50 4.76
CA ALA A 569 29.11 16.84 6.15
C ALA A 569 28.63 18.25 6.50
N GLU A 570 28.31 18.46 7.75
CA GLU A 570 27.97 19.75 8.35
C GLU A 570 28.78 19.94 9.65
N ILE A 571 29.01 21.19 10.05
CA ILE A 571 29.62 21.53 11.34
C ILE A 571 28.64 22.27 12.22
N ASP A 572 28.58 21.95 13.51
CA ASP A 572 27.80 22.68 14.50
C ASP A 572 28.67 23.74 15.20
N THR A 573 28.56 24.97 14.74
CA THR A 573 29.35 26.13 15.23
C THR A 573 28.71 26.84 16.43
N ARG A 574 27.57 26.36 16.92
CA ARG A 574 26.85 27.02 18.03
C ARG A 574 27.64 26.89 19.33
N ALA A 575 27.54 27.92 20.19
CA ALA A 575 28.14 27.93 21.52
C ALA A 575 27.24 27.12 22.52
N GLU A 576 27.08 25.81 22.25
CA GLU A 576 26.25 24.90 23.03
C GLU A 576 27.10 23.79 23.66
N LYS A 577 26.59 23.19 24.75
CA LYS A 577 27.23 22.03 25.39
C LYS A 577 27.28 20.85 24.42
N ILE A 578 28.38 20.12 24.41
CA ILE A 578 28.62 18.99 23.52
C ILE A 578 27.51 17.93 23.60
N GLY A 579 27.00 17.64 24.81
CA GLY A 579 25.90 16.68 24.99
C GLY A 579 24.60 17.13 24.30
N TYR A 580 24.33 18.44 24.24
CA TYR A 580 23.20 19.00 23.51
C TYR A 580 23.38 18.84 21.99
N LYS A 581 24.58 19.18 21.46
CA LYS A 581 24.90 19.01 20.04
C LYS A 581 24.78 17.54 19.59
N ILE A 582 25.27 16.60 20.40
CA ILE A 582 25.16 15.15 20.15
C ILE A 582 23.68 14.74 20.09
N ARG A 583 22.87 15.16 21.10
CA ARG A 583 21.45 14.83 21.14
C ARG A 583 20.69 15.35 19.91
N GLU A 584 20.94 16.57 19.49
CA GLU A 584 20.32 17.13 18.28
C GLU A 584 20.71 16.38 17.02
N ALA A 585 22.00 16.04 16.84
CA ALA A 585 22.46 15.24 15.72
C ALA A 585 21.80 13.83 15.71
N GLN A 586 21.61 13.22 16.87
CA GLN A 586 20.87 11.96 17.01
C GLN A 586 19.38 12.11 16.63
N MET A 587 18.73 13.22 17.05
CA MET A 587 17.34 13.51 16.64
C MET A 587 17.20 13.69 15.13
N GLN A 588 18.20 14.29 14.49
CA GLN A 588 18.29 14.42 13.03
C GLN A 588 18.66 13.11 12.31
N LYS A 589 18.83 12.00 13.05
CA LYS A 589 19.15 10.67 12.51
C LYS A 589 20.46 10.61 11.71
N ILE A 590 21.41 11.51 12.00
CA ILE A 590 22.69 11.57 11.30
C ILE A 590 23.50 10.29 11.57
N PRO A 591 24.09 9.64 10.55
CA PRO A 591 24.84 8.39 10.70
C PRO A 591 26.05 8.52 11.62
N TYR A 592 26.86 9.58 11.42
CA TYR A 592 28.11 9.78 12.16
C TYR A 592 28.21 11.17 12.76
N MET A 593 28.78 11.25 13.95
CA MET A 593 29.16 12.47 14.64
C MET A 593 30.63 12.40 14.96
N LEU A 594 31.40 13.44 14.62
CA LEU A 594 32.80 13.58 14.93
C LEU A 594 32.97 14.66 15.98
N VAL A 595 33.27 14.25 17.20
CA VAL A 595 33.57 15.18 18.30
C VAL A 595 35.03 15.56 18.21
N VAL A 596 35.31 16.87 18.24
CA VAL A 596 36.68 17.41 18.14
C VAL A 596 36.96 18.38 19.28
N GLY A 597 38.05 18.14 19.98
CA GLY A 597 38.53 18.92 21.10
C GLY A 597 40.05 19.06 21.05
N ALA A 598 40.67 19.48 22.15
CA ALA A 598 42.11 19.75 22.22
C ALA A 598 42.98 18.52 21.86
N LYS A 599 42.59 17.34 22.35
CA LYS A 599 43.33 16.10 22.09
C LYS A 599 43.24 15.68 20.61
N GLU A 600 42.04 15.76 20.04
CA GLU A 600 41.83 15.44 18.65
C GLU A 600 42.59 16.39 17.71
N GLU A 601 42.66 17.67 18.07
CA GLU A 601 43.40 18.68 17.32
C GLU A 601 44.92 18.45 17.39
N GLU A 602 45.49 18.17 18.58
CA GLU A 602 46.91 17.91 18.77
C GLU A 602 47.38 16.65 18.01
N GLU A 603 46.58 15.59 18.03
CA GLU A 603 46.96 14.28 17.47
C GLU A 603 46.42 14.06 16.04
N ASN A 604 45.71 15.05 15.45
CA ASN A 604 45.01 14.97 14.17
C ASN A 604 44.03 13.77 14.10
N LEU A 605 43.27 13.58 15.17
CA LEU A 605 42.26 12.52 15.34
C LEU A 605 40.84 13.09 15.31
N VAL A 606 39.88 12.20 15.30
CA VAL A 606 38.43 12.46 15.50
C VAL A 606 37.86 11.44 16.45
N SER A 607 37.05 11.87 17.43
CA SER A 607 36.27 10.96 18.28
C SER A 607 34.97 10.61 17.58
N VAL A 608 34.86 9.37 17.12
CA VAL A 608 33.77 8.89 16.28
C VAL A 608 32.61 8.39 17.15
N ARG A 609 31.44 8.91 16.89
CA ARG A 609 30.18 8.35 17.40
C ARG A 609 29.27 8.01 16.22
N SER A 610 28.75 6.80 16.19
CA SER A 610 27.80 6.41 15.16
C SER A 610 26.42 6.13 15.73
N ARG A 611 25.43 6.23 14.87
CA ARG A 611 24.07 5.77 15.15
C ARG A 611 23.98 4.25 15.33
N PHE A 612 24.97 3.53 14.82
CA PHE A 612 24.99 2.07 14.73
C PHE A 612 25.57 1.40 15.97
N ALA A 613 26.67 1.95 16.50
CA ALA A 613 27.43 1.35 17.59
C ALA A 613 27.73 2.30 18.76
N GLY A 614 27.16 3.50 18.76
CA GLY A 614 27.42 4.49 19.81
C GLY A 614 28.83 5.09 19.70
N ASP A 615 29.60 5.04 20.78
CA ASP A 615 30.98 5.54 20.83
C ASP A 615 31.93 4.50 20.21
N GLU A 616 32.55 4.84 19.09
CA GLU A 616 33.52 4.00 18.36
C GLU A 616 34.98 4.35 18.67
N GLY A 617 35.21 5.28 19.59
CA GLY A 617 36.54 5.71 19.99
C GLY A 617 37.19 6.69 19.02
N GLN A 618 38.51 6.89 19.20
CA GLN A 618 39.32 7.80 18.39
C GLN A 618 39.88 7.09 17.16
N LYS A 619 39.85 7.77 16.01
CA LYS A 619 40.46 7.33 14.74
C LYS A 619 41.19 8.48 14.10
N SER A 620 42.18 8.18 13.26
CA SER A 620 42.75 9.22 12.40
C SER A 620 41.68 9.71 11.41
N LEU A 621 41.73 10.96 11.01
CA LEU A 621 40.80 11.53 10.05
C LEU A 621 40.83 10.76 8.72
N ASP A 622 42.03 10.40 8.24
CA ASP A 622 42.20 9.66 6.99
C ASP A 622 41.58 8.27 7.03
N GLU A 623 41.76 7.54 8.15
CA GLU A 623 41.13 6.22 8.35
C GLU A 623 39.60 6.30 8.38
N PHE A 624 39.06 7.31 9.06
CA PHE A 624 37.60 7.53 9.09
C PHE A 624 37.06 7.85 7.69
N VAL A 625 37.72 8.77 6.95
CA VAL A 625 37.35 9.15 5.58
C VAL A 625 37.35 7.94 4.65
N ALA A 626 38.42 7.13 4.69
CA ALA A 626 38.55 5.93 3.88
C ALA A 626 37.40 4.94 4.16
N SER A 627 37.13 4.67 5.44
CA SER A 627 36.06 3.74 5.87
C SER A 627 34.67 4.20 5.43
N VAL A 628 34.35 5.49 5.63
CA VAL A 628 33.02 6.01 5.27
C VAL A 628 32.85 6.13 3.75
N THR A 629 33.92 6.47 3.02
CA THR A 629 33.88 6.49 1.55
C THR A 629 33.62 5.10 0.98
N GLU A 630 34.23 4.05 1.53
CA GLU A 630 33.98 2.66 1.14
C GLU A 630 32.53 2.25 1.45
N GLU A 631 32.03 2.59 2.65
CA GLU A 631 30.63 2.33 3.03
C GLU A 631 29.63 2.99 2.07
N ILE A 632 29.89 4.24 1.67
CA ILE A 632 29.07 4.99 0.71
C ILE A 632 29.15 4.34 -0.67
N ALA A 633 30.34 4.01 -1.15
CA ALA A 633 30.56 3.45 -2.49
C ALA A 633 29.91 2.06 -2.65
N THR A 634 29.98 1.24 -1.61
CA THR A 634 29.38 -0.10 -1.59
C THR A 634 27.89 -0.08 -1.25
N ARG A 635 27.33 1.08 -0.87
CA ARG A 635 25.95 1.22 -0.37
C ARG A 635 25.64 0.28 0.80
N ALA A 636 26.64 -0.01 1.62
CA ALA A 636 26.51 -0.94 2.73
C ALA A 636 25.44 -0.49 3.72
N ARG A 637 24.67 -1.45 4.23
CA ARG A 637 23.73 -1.24 5.34
C ARG A 637 24.38 -1.71 6.63
N ARG A 638 24.67 -0.78 7.54
CA ARG A 638 25.08 -1.13 8.90
C ARG A 638 23.87 -1.38 9.77
N GLU A 639 23.86 -2.47 10.50
CA GLU A 639 22.85 -2.76 11.51
C GLU A 639 23.18 -2.04 12.82
N VAL A 640 22.12 -1.63 13.54
CA VAL A 640 22.27 -1.05 14.89
C VAL A 640 22.57 -2.19 15.84
N VAL A 641 23.73 -2.11 16.48
CA VAL A 641 24.08 -3.03 17.57
C VAL A 641 23.16 -2.73 18.74
N LYS A 642 22.26 -3.70 19.07
CA LYS A 642 21.46 -3.60 20.29
C LYS A 642 22.42 -3.79 21.46
N GLU A 643 22.57 -2.77 22.30
CA GLU A 643 23.17 -2.98 23.63
C GLU A 643 22.35 -4.05 24.35
N GLU A 644 22.96 -5.17 24.68
CA GLU A 644 22.38 -6.14 25.61
C GLU A 644 22.28 -5.45 26.98
N ASN A 645 21.07 -5.09 27.38
CA ASN A 645 20.76 -4.56 28.70
C ASN A 645 20.69 -5.71 29.71
#